data_99bf4746b633e835f20122da5d291b46
#
_entry.id   99bf4746b633e835f20122da5d291b46
#
_cell.length_a   1.000
_cell.length_b   1.000
_cell.length_c   1.000
_cell.angle_alpha   90.00
_cell.angle_beta   90.00
_cell.angle_gamma   90.00
#
_symmetry.space_group_name_H-M   'P 1'
#
loop_
_entity.id
_entity.type
_entity.pdbx_description
1 polymer ?
#
loop_
_entity_poly.entity_id
_entity_poly.type
_entity_poly.pdbx_seq_one_letter_code
_entity_poly.pdbx_strand_id
1 'polypeptide(L)'
;MENTQNKLNFLSWEEAKNKAKTFLKDFTIKEKIRLMYGSAMNPGNRCVGQIEPIKSGIFKPEKFAGIKFCDGPTGPRFQKGLTNSWPTPINLASTFNRKLIYEVGKSQGNEFYHVGVNVALTPCINMFRVPTGGRNFENFGENPFLTGELASELIKGIQSNGVIACAKHFIGNEQEKYRCASNSIIDERTLMELYAEPFYKAIKKGDVGCIMCSYNAVNGVYLFKNKLMNDVLKDKFKFNGFIISDWFAVYDDSPDSINNGLDINMPGTKSKIPIVGDLWFNPSLWSKVPKYVEDGLIAEEKINDTAERIISTMYKFSQIDYFPKKEFYSQSYITENTKKLNRKAAAESNILLKNEDNILPIDLKKIEQENKKYKIAILGIDAVKGEFYGQEPNFINFIIPIKSVDGHIANGYGSGTTTFKYIVDPYEGILNKVQNYKNIELIQYAKLDKEDNEDIETSVEKSKDCDLVLIFVQSISGEGYMKIGNSFGDRKDLSLLHNGEKLIEKVSDVNKNIVVIINAPGPVNMDWRNKVKGIIFGGLAGQESGNGIADILFGEVNPSGHLPFVIGKREQYPADIKDIQEYDILSTNLSSSEALEFKDVVNYDEGLFIGQYWFDKKNEIPIYHFGYGLSYTKFVFSDLKCNFNKELKQLEAKFKIKNIGNYEGGVVAFLYLTFPLEDEKYPIRVLKGFDKYFLNINEIKECSIIVEEHDLSYYDVDSKNYIMPNKGYYTVYIGQSSDIKDLTLTEKINIE
;
A
#
# COMPACT_ATOMS: atom_id res chain seq x y z
N MET A 1 -2.75 -20.00 -23.03
CA MET A 1 -2.49 -19.64 -21.60
C MET A 1 -3.55 -20.20 -20.61
N GLU A 2 -4.61 -20.84 -21.07
CA GLU A 2 -5.69 -21.37 -20.20
C GLU A 2 -5.37 -22.70 -19.48
N ASN A 3 -4.25 -23.35 -19.76
CA ASN A 3 -4.05 -24.75 -19.32
C ASN A 3 -3.18 -24.92 -18.05
N THR A 4 -2.67 -23.88 -17.43
CA THR A 4 -1.84 -24.00 -16.21
C THR A 4 -2.61 -23.87 -14.90
N GLN A 5 -3.72 -23.14 -14.89
CA GLN A 5 -4.56 -23.01 -13.69
C GLN A 5 -5.24 -24.31 -13.26
N ASN A 6 -5.47 -25.25 -14.18
CA ASN A 6 -6.09 -26.57 -13.86
C ASN A 6 -5.16 -27.56 -13.16
N LYS A 7 -3.91 -27.16 -12.83
CA LYS A 7 -2.92 -28.04 -12.18
C LYS A 7 -2.54 -27.63 -10.76
N LEU A 8 -2.94 -26.43 -10.30
CA LEU A 8 -2.67 -26.01 -8.92
C LEU A 8 -3.58 -26.79 -7.96
N ASN A 9 -2.98 -27.51 -7.04
CA ASN A 9 -3.68 -28.25 -5.99
C ASN A 9 -3.40 -27.60 -4.64
N PHE A 10 -4.28 -26.69 -4.23
CA PHE A 10 -4.20 -26.05 -2.92
C PHE A 10 -4.63 -27.02 -1.82
N LEU A 11 -3.79 -27.19 -0.82
CA LEU A 11 -4.04 -28.06 0.32
C LEU A 11 -4.60 -27.26 1.50
N SER A 12 -5.28 -27.94 2.42
CA SER A 12 -5.47 -27.40 3.76
C SER A 12 -4.13 -27.27 4.48
N TRP A 13 -4.04 -26.44 5.52
CA TRP A 13 -2.81 -26.34 6.33
C TRP A 13 -2.43 -27.66 6.98
N GLU A 14 -3.40 -28.45 7.40
CA GLU A 14 -3.19 -29.78 7.99
C GLU A 14 -2.57 -30.76 6.99
N GLU A 15 -3.13 -30.88 5.80
CA GLU A 15 -2.60 -31.72 4.73
C GLU A 15 -1.19 -31.28 4.32
N ALA A 16 -0.98 -29.96 4.21
CA ALA A 16 0.31 -29.39 3.87
C ALA A 16 1.36 -29.71 4.93
N LYS A 17 1.05 -29.60 6.22
CA LYS A 17 1.92 -30.01 7.35
C LYS A 17 2.26 -31.49 7.31
N ASN A 18 1.27 -32.36 7.05
CA ASN A 18 1.51 -33.81 6.96
C ASN A 18 2.45 -34.15 5.79
N LYS A 19 2.28 -33.51 4.63
CA LYS A 19 3.22 -33.66 3.51
C LYS A 19 4.61 -33.11 3.83
N ALA A 20 4.70 -31.97 4.50
CA ALA A 20 5.98 -31.36 4.90
C ALA A 20 6.75 -32.28 5.86
N LYS A 21 6.11 -32.86 6.85
CA LYS A 21 6.72 -33.83 7.78
C LYS A 21 7.31 -35.03 7.02
N THR A 22 6.56 -35.56 6.05
CA THR A 22 7.03 -36.67 5.22
C THR A 22 8.22 -36.25 4.34
N PHE A 23 8.15 -35.09 3.71
CA PHE A 23 9.22 -34.55 2.87
C PHE A 23 10.52 -34.31 3.65
N LEU A 24 10.42 -33.83 4.88
CA LEU A 24 11.57 -33.48 5.73
C LEU A 24 12.21 -34.68 6.47
N LYS A 25 11.65 -35.88 6.36
CA LYS A 25 12.19 -37.08 7.04
C LYS A 25 13.65 -37.36 6.68
N ASP A 26 14.00 -37.18 5.41
CA ASP A 26 15.35 -37.47 4.89
C ASP A 26 16.28 -36.23 4.94
N PHE A 27 15.85 -35.13 5.57
CA PHE A 27 16.67 -33.93 5.73
C PHE A 27 17.45 -33.99 7.03
N THR A 28 18.77 -33.85 6.93
CA THR A 28 19.61 -33.63 8.10
C THR A 28 19.32 -32.29 8.76
N ILE A 29 19.68 -32.15 10.04
CA ILE A 29 19.52 -30.88 10.76
C ILE A 29 20.24 -29.72 10.03
N LYS A 30 21.41 -29.98 9.44
CA LYS A 30 22.14 -28.98 8.63
C LYS A 30 21.40 -28.57 7.36
N GLU A 31 20.71 -29.49 6.71
CA GLU A 31 19.87 -29.18 5.53
C GLU A 31 18.63 -28.39 5.93
N LYS A 32 18.00 -28.68 7.08
CA LYS A 32 16.89 -27.90 7.62
C LYS A 32 17.32 -26.48 7.98
N ILE A 33 18.49 -26.32 8.62
CA ILE A 33 19.06 -24.99 8.90
C ILE A 33 19.29 -24.19 7.61
N ARG A 34 19.67 -24.83 6.48
CA ARG A 34 19.84 -24.16 5.19
C ARG A 34 18.54 -23.59 4.60
N LEU A 35 17.38 -24.08 5.01
CA LEU A 35 16.09 -23.46 4.64
C LEU A 35 15.84 -22.13 5.35
N MET A 36 16.57 -21.86 6.43
CA MET A 36 16.29 -20.77 7.35
C MET A 36 17.03 -19.46 7.02
N TYR A 37 17.83 -19.41 5.96
CA TYR A 37 18.52 -18.18 5.55
C TYR A 37 18.71 -18.08 4.06
N GLY A 38 18.68 -16.85 3.55
CA GLY A 38 18.97 -16.56 2.17
C GLY A 38 20.44 -16.71 1.80
N SER A 39 20.74 -16.76 0.52
CA SER A 39 22.10 -16.98 0.00
C SER A 39 22.73 -15.75 -0.64
N ALA A 40 21.99 -14.75 -1.03
CA ALA A 40 22.41 -13.42 -1.48
C ALA A 40 21.26 -12.64 -2.13
N MET A 41 21.49 -11.33 -2.34
CA MET A 41 20.76 -10.58 -3.37
C MET A 41 21.28 -10.99 -4.75
N ASN A 42 20.39 -11.33 -5.66
CA ASN A 42 20.75 -11.69 -7.02
C ASN A 42 19.83 -11.01 -8.07
N PRO A 43 20.02 -9.70 -8.33
CA PRO A 43 19.24 -8.97 -9.34
C PRO A 43 19.35 -9.57 -10.74
N GLY A 44 20.47 -10.22 -11.05
CA GLY A 44 20.66 -10.95 -12.33
C GLY A 44 19.70 -12.13 -12.51
N ASN A 45 19.22 -12.72 -11.41
CA ASN A 45 18.18 -13.75 -11.41
C ASN A 45 16.75 -13.17 -11.24
N ARG A 46 16.60 -11.84 -11.39
CA ARG A 46 15.31 -11.15 -11.28
C ARG A 46 14.59 -11.36 -9.95
N CYS A 47 15.36 -11.48 -8.87
CA CYS A 47 14.84 -11.59 -7.50
C CYS A 47 15.71 -10.76 -6.55
N VAL A 48 15.15 -10.37 -5.43
CA VAL A 48 15.85 -9.60 -4.39
C VAL A 48 16.53 -10.51 -3.36
N GLY A 49 16.15 -11.79 -3.31
CA GLY A 49 16.75 -12.79 -2.46
C GLY A 49 16.29 -14.19 -2.81
N GLN A 50 17.05 -15.19 -2.38
CA GLN A 50 16.71 -16.59 -2.62
C GLN A 50 17.22 -17.51 -1.51
N ILE A 51 16.53 -18.63 -1.31
CA ILE A 51 17.06 -19.81 -0.63
C ILE A 51 17.58 -20.74 -1.72
N GLU A 52 18.83 -21.19 -1.58
CA GLU A 52 19.46 -22.06 -2.59
C GLU A 52 18.83 -23.45 -2.63
N PRO A 53 18.85 -24.09 -3.80
CA PRO A 53 18.49 -25.49 -3.92
C PRO A 53 19.32 -26.40 -3.00
N ILE A 54 18.66 -27.40 -2.41
CA ILE A 54 19.32 -28.41 -1.58
C ILE A 54 19.49 -29.69 -2.40
N LYS A 55 20.74 -30.13 -2.57
CA LYS A 55 21.12 -31.32 -3.35
C LYS A 55 21.55 -32.46 -2.45
N SER A 56 21.17 -33.68 -2.80
CA SER A 56 21.58 -34.90 -2.07
C SER A 56 23.07 -35.21 -2.24
N GLY A 57 23.76 -34.55 -3.18
CA GLY A 57 25.19 -34.73 -3.49
C GLY A 57 25.52 -34.07 -4.84
N ILE A 58 26.83 -34.08 -5.22
CA ILE A 58 27.34 -33.33 -6.38
C ILE A 58 26.68 -33.75 -7.69
N PHE A 59 26.29 -35.03 -7.85
CA PHE A 59 25.68 -35.60 -9.05
C PHE A 59 24.29 -36.19 -8.83
N LYS A 60 23.63 -35.85 -7.70
CA LYS A 60 22.29 -36.35 -7.37
C LYS A 60 21.23 -35.31 -7.65
N PRO A 61 19.95 -35.73 -7.87
CA PRO A 61 18.84 -34.80 -8.08
C PRO A 61 18.64 -33.88 -6.87
N GLU A 62 18.07 -32.72 -7.12
CA GLU A 62 17.74 -31.75 -6.08
C GLU A 62 16.70 -32.34 -5.13
N LYS A 63 16.96 -32.27 -3.81
CA LYS A 63 15.95 -32.54 -2.78
C LYS A 63 14.93 -31.43 -2.69
N PHE A 64 15.36 -30.19 -2.95
CA PHE A 64 14.56 -28.98 -2.87
C PHE A 64 15.05 -27.94 -3.88
N ALA A 65 14.14 -27.35 -4.64
CA ALA A 65 14.47 -26.45 -5.75
C ALA A 65 14.84 -25.01 -5.33
N GLY A 66 14.72 -24.69 -4.02
CA GLY A 66 14.94 -23.35 -3.48
C GLY A 66 13.68 -22.47 -3.49
N ILE A 67 13.83 -21.22 -3.00
CA ILE A 67 12.75 -20.23 -2.94
C ILE A 67 13.28 -18.90 -3.45
N LYS A 68 12.56 -18.21 -4.33
CA LYS A 68 12.87 -16.87 -4.83
C LYS A 68 11.89 -15.84 -4.28
N PHE A 69 12.44 -14.74 -3.78
CA PHE A 69 11.70 -13.61 -3.22
C PHE A 69 11.85 -12.39 -4.14
N CYS A 70 10.77 -11.66 -4.37
CA CYS A 70 10.80 -10.45 -5.18
C CYS A 70 9.90 -9.37 -4.60
N ASP A 71 10.38 -8.12 -4.58
CA ASP A 71 9.55 -6.96 -4.23
C ASP A 71 8.39 -6.79 -5.19
N GLY A 72 7.27 -6.24 -4.67
CA GLY A 72 6.09 -6.24 -5.46
C GLY A 72 4.89 -5.39 -5.10
N PRO A 73 4.96 -4.29 -4.32
CA PRO A 73 3.78 -3.48 -4.05
C PRO A 73 3.05 -3.00 -5.32
N THR A 74 3.80 -2.71 -6.38
CA THR A 74 3.26 -2.25 -7.67
C THR A 74 3.50 -3.25 -8.83
N GLY A 75 3.86 -4.50 -8.50
CA GLY A 75 4.19 -5.57 -9.44
C GLY A 75 5.61 -6.10 -9.27
N PRO A 76 6.00 -7.18 -9.97
CA PRO A 76 7.32 -7.78 -9.82
C PRO A 76 8.46 -6.83 -10.20
N ARG A 77 9.40 -6.59 -9.28
CA ARG A 77 10.57 -5.75 -9.48
C ARG A 77 11.64 -6.45 -10.36
N PHE A 78 12.52 -5.70 -11.04
CA PHE A 78 13.63 -6.17 -11.88
C PHE A 78 13.23 -7.01 -13.11
N GLN A 79 12.02 -6.84 -13.63
CA GLN A 79 11.52 -7.65 -14.74
C GLN A 79 11.73 -7.01 -16.12
N LYS A 80 12.50 -5.92 -16.24
CA LYS A 80 12.86 -5.28 -17.52
C LYS A 80 11.64 -4.95 -18.41
N GLY A 81 10.55 -4.51 -17.81
CA GLY A 81 9.32 -4.19 -18.54
C GLY A 81 8.58 -5.41 -19.11
N LEU A 82 8.77 -6.59 -18.55
CA LEU A 82 7.99 -7.79 -18.93
C LEU A 82 6.64 -7.85 -18.23
N THR A 83 6.49 -7.14 -17.11
CA THR A 83 5.30 -7.10 -16.27
C THR A 83 4.72 -5.70 -16.20
N ASN A 84 3.47 -5.59 -15.76
CA ASN A 84 2.83 -4.29 -15.58
C ASN A 84 3.40 -3.54 -14.37
N SER A 85 3.32 -2.21 -14.40
CA SER A 85 3.39 -1.35 -13.22
C SER A 85 1.98 -0.92 -12.84
N TRP A 86 1.50 -1.49 -11.74
CA TRP A 86 0.14 -1.28 -11.24
C TRP A 86 0.03 0.01 -10.42
N PRO A 87 -1.18 0.55 -10.18
CA PRO A 87 -1.38 1.61 -9.21
C PRO A 87 -0.81 1.23 -7.85
N THR A 88 -0.28 2.20 -7.12
CA THR A 88 0.25 1.97 -5.77
C THR A 88 -0.85 1.51 -4.81
N PRO A 89 -0.52 0.82 -3.71
CA PRO A 89 -1.50 0.38 -2.73
C PRO A 89 -2.41 1.47 -2.20
N ILE A 90 -1.90 2.71 -1.97
CA ILE A 90 -2.74 3.83 -1.55
C ILE A 90 -3.78 4.21 -2.61
N ASN A 91 -3.42 4.12 -3.90
CA ASN A 91 -4.37 4.33 -5.00
C ASN A 91 -5.38 3.18 -5.09
N LEU A 92 -4.94 1.93 -4.94
CA LEU A 92 -5.88 0.81 -4.86
C LEU A 92 -6.84 0.97 -3.68
N ALA A 93 -6.36 1.44 -2.53
CA ALA A 93 -7.20 1.74 -1.38
C ALA A 93 -8.25 2.81 -1.67
N SER A 94 -7.88 3.85 -2.43
CA SER A 94 -8.81 4.91 -2.85
C SER A 94 -10.01 4.40 -3.64
N THR A 95 -9.90 3.22 -4.26
CA THR A 95 -11.03 2.61 -4.97
C THR A 95 -12.11 2.07 -4.04
N PHE A 96 -11.79 1.68 -2.81
CA PHE A 96 -12.66 0.95 -1.87
C PHE A 96 -13.37 -0.26 -2.51
N ASN A 97 -12.77 -0.83 -3.56
CA ASN A 97 -13.37 -1.88 -4.38
C ASN A 97 -12.65 -3.22 -4.18
N ARG A 98 -13.15 -4.03 -3.24
CA ARG A 98 -12.58 -5.36 -2.91
C ARG A 98 -12.39 -6.24 -4.15
N LYS A 99 -13.40 -6.27 -5.04
CA LYS A 99 -13.35 -7.08 -6.26
C LYS A 99 -12.25 -6.64 -7.21
N LEU A 100 -12.11 -5.34 -7.42
CA LEU A 100 -11.05 -4.78 -8.28
C LEU A 100 -9.66 -5.11 -7.72
N ILE A 101 -9.47 -4.98 -6.42
CA ILE A 101 -8.20 -5.28 -5.75
C ILE A 101 -7.86 -6.77 -5.85
N TYR A 102 -8.85 -7.65 -5.69
CA TYR A 102 -8.66 -9.09 -5.93
C TYR A 102 -8.20 -9.37 -7.37
N GLU A 103 -8.84 -8.77 -8.39
CA GLU A 103 -8.47 -8.96 -9.80
C GLU A 103 -7.07 -8.40 -10.12
N VAL A 104 -6.70 -7.25 -9.53
CA VAL A 104 -5.33 -6.71 -9.62
C VAL A 104 -4.34 -7.69 -8.96
N GLY A 105 -4.62 -8.16 -7.76
CA GLY A 105 -3.81 -9.16 -7.07
C GLY A 105 -3.67 -10.46 -7.87
N LYS A 106 -4.75 -10.93 -8.49
CA LYS A 106 -4.72 -12.10 -9.37
C LYS A 106 -3.82 -11.88 -10.59
N SER A 107 -3.85 -10.69 -11.18
CA SER A 107 -2.95 -10.36 -12.30
C SER A 107 -1.50 -10.26 -11.87
N GLN A 108 -1.23 -9.60 -10.73
CA GLN A 108 0.13 -9.56 -10.15
C GLN A 108 0.65 -10.97 -9.82
N GLY A 109 -0.18 -11.82 -9.18
CA GLY A 109 0.18 -13.20 -8.87
C GLY A 109 0.53 -14.02 -10.12
N ASN A 110 -0.23 -13.84 -11.21
CA ASN A 110 0.08 -14.46 -12.50
C ASN A 110 1.44 -13.98 -13.06
N GLU A 111 1.75 -12.70 -12.93
CA GLU A 111 3.04 -12.13 -13.35
C GLU A 111 4.19 -12.70 -12.50
N PHE A 112 4.08 -12.70 -11.17
CA PHE A 112 5.08 -13.30 -10.26
C PHE A 112 5.34 -14.77 -10.57
N TYR A 113 4.27 -15.56 -10.75
CA TYR A 113 4.37 -16.97 -11.08
C TYR A 113 5.18 -17.18 -12.35
N HIS A 114 4.86 -16.47 -13.43
CA HIS A 114 5.48 -16.67 -14.72
C HIS A 114 6.92 -16.13 -14.83
N VAL A 115 7.31 -15.16 -14.01
CA VAL A 115 8.71 -14.75 -13.92
C VAL A 115 9.53 -15.60 -12.93
N GLY A 116 8.91 -16.65 -12.36
CA GLY A 116 9.56 -17.65 -11.52
C GLY A 116 9.80 -17.22 -10.08
N VAL A 117 8.96 -16.36 -9.53
CA VAL A 117 9.01 -15.90 -8.13
C VAL A 117 8.10 -16.74 -7.26
N ASN A 118 8.62 -17.26 -6.16
CA ASN A 118 7.87 -18.07 -5.19
C ASN A 118 7.10 -17.20 -4.19
N VAL A 119 7.75 -16.14 -3.70
CA VAL A 119 7.25 -15.26 -2.65
C VAL A 119 7.23 -13.82 -3.14
N ALA A 120 6.05 -13.23 -3.25
CA ALA A 120 5.85 -11.82 -3.54
C ALA A 120 5.89 -11.02 -2.24
N LEU A 121 6.85 -10.08 -2.11
CA LEU A 121 7.02 -9.24 -0.92
C LEU A 121 5.99 -8.09 -0.93
N THR A 122 4.72 -8.46 -0.86
CA THR A 122 3.55 -7.59 -0.88
C THR A 122 2.36 -8.33 -0.26
N PRO A 123 1.38 -7.61 0.33
CA PRO A 123 1.22 -6.17 0.48
C PRO A 123 2.00 -5.55 1.66
N CYS A 124 2.26 -4.22 1.57
CA CYS A 124 2.61 -3.43 2.73
C CYS A 124 1.32 -3.03 3.45
N ILE A 125 1.26 -3.27 4.77
CA ILE A 125 0.06 -3.05 5.58
C ILE A 125 0.36 -2.29 6.88
N ASN A 126 1.41 -1.47 6.86
CA ASN A 126 1.69 -0.48 7.89
C ASN A 126 0.63 0.63 7.88
N MET A 127 0.52 1.34 8.99
CA MET A 127 -0.47 2.41 9.11
C MET A 127 0.09 3.75 8.62
N PHE A 128 -0.77 4.54 8.01
CA PHE A 128 -0.48 5.91 7.62
C PHE A 128 -0.55 6.81 8.88
N ARG A 129 0.49 6.69 9.76
CA ARG A 129 0.55 7.37 11.04
C ARG A 129 0.95 8.84 10.89
N VAL A 130 1.94 9.10 10.03
CA VAL A 130 2.54 10.42 9.82
C VAL A 130 2.30 10.87 8.38
N PRO A 131 1.75 12.07 8.14
CA PRO A 131 1.42 12.51 6.78
C PRO A 131 2.63 12.65 5.85
N THR A 132 3.83 12.83 6.42
CA THR A 132 5.10 12.95 5.69
C THR A 132 5.85 11.63 5.51
N GLY A 133 5.32 10.51 6.01
CA GLY A 133 5.99 9.21 5.96
C GLY A 133 6.37 8.75 4.56
N GLY A 134 7.61 8.32 4.38
CA GLY A 134 8.22 8.07 3.07
C GLY A 134 7.57 6.93 2.29
N ARG A 135 7.16 5.86 2.96
CA ARG A 135 6.55 4.67 2.35
C ARG A 135 5.02 4.65 2.44
N ASN A 136 4.39 5.79 2.74
CA ASN A 136 2.93 5.88 2.81
C ASN A 136 2.25 5.40 1.52
N PHE A 137 2.84 5.65 0.35
CA PHE A 137 2.31 5.19 -0.93
C PHE A 137 2.20 3.68 -1.07
N GLU A 138 2.98 2.91 -0.33
CA GLU A 138 2.98 1.44 -0.34
C GLU A 138 1.88 0.84 0.54
N ASN A 139 1.21 1.63 1.39
CA ASN A 139 0.22 1.20 2.37
C ASN A 139 -1.21 1.54 1.92
N PHE A 140 -2.22 0.99 2.62
CA PHE A 140 -3.63 1.15 2.25
C PHE A 140 -4.34 2.30 3.01
N GLY A 141 -3.61 3.16 3.71
CA GLY A 141 -4.14 4.34 4.37
C GLY A 141 -4.05 4.33 5.89
N GLU A 142 -4.84 5.20 6.53
CA GLU A 142 -4.77 5.46 7.98
C GLU A 142 -5.68 4.57 8.82
N ASN A 143 -6.57 3.81 8.20
CA ASN A 143 -7.58 3.05 8.91
C ASN A 143 -7.25 1.54 8.93
N PRO A 144 -7.12 0.90 10.13
CA PRO A 144 -6.69 -0.49 10.25
C PRO A 144 -7.71 -1.48 9.66
N PHE A 145 -9.01 -1.20 9.79
CA PHE A 145 -10.05 -2.03 9.20
C PHE A 145 -9.97 -2.02 7.66
N LEU A 146 -9.91 -0.81 7.06
CA LEU A 146 -9.74 -0.65 5.60
C LEU A 146 -8.51 -1.38 5.10
N THR A 147 -7.36 -1.13 5.75
CA THR A 147 -6.07 -1.73 5.39
C THR A 147 -6.14 -3.26 5.41
N GLY A 148 -6.67 -3.83 6.48
CA GLY A 148 -6.77 -5.27 6.63
C GLY A 148 -7.73 -5.92 5.62
N GLU A 149 -8.89 -5.31 5.36
CA GLU A 149 -9.88 -5.82 4.41
C GLU A 149 -9.35 -5.82 2.97
N LEU A 150 -8.78 -4.69 2.52
CA LEU A 150 -8.30 -4.55 1.14
C LEU A 150 -7.03 -5.36 0.88
N ALA A 151 -6.10 -5.36 1.85
CA ALA A 151 -4.90 -6.19 1.76
C ALA A 151 -5.23 -7.68 1.70
N SER A 152 -6.26 -8.13 2.43
CA SER A 152 -6.71 -9.53 2.38
C SER A 152 -7.18 -9.92 0.98
N GLU A 153 -7.87 -9.05 0.26
CA GLU A 153 -8.29 -9.31 -1.12
C GLU A 153 -7.11 -9.36 -2.09
N LEU A 154 -6.12 -8.46 -1.92
CA LEU A 154 -4.88 -8.50 -2.72
C LEU A 154 -4.12 -9.81 -2.47
N ILE A 155 -3.97 -10.24 -1.21
CA ILE A 155 -3.34 -11.50 -0.81
C ILE A 155 -4.04 -12.69 -1.48
N LYS A 156 -5.38 -12.79 -1.37
CA LYS A 156 -6.16 -13.86 -2.02
C LYS A 156 -5.93 -13.89 -3.52
N GLY A 157 -5.92 -12.72 -4.16
CA GLY A 157 -5.68 -12.58 -5.60
C GLY A 157 -4.30 -13.13 -5.98
N ILE A 158 -3.23 -12.68 -5.31
CA ILE A 158 -1.86 -13.15 -5.56
C ILE A 158 -1.75 -14.66 -5.35
N GLN A 159 -2.24 -15.15 -4.21
CA GLN A 159 -2.13 -16.55 -3.81
C GLN A 159 -2.97 -17.48 -4.68
N SER A 160 -4.02 -17.00 -5.35
CA SER A 160 -4.81 -17.79 -6.29
C SER A 160 -4.02 -18.35 -7.48
N ASN A 161 -2.81 -17.84 -7.70
CA ASN A 161 -1.86 -18.31 -8.72
C ASN A 161 -0.75 -19.21 -8.15
N GLY A 162 -0.84 -19.61 -6.89
CA GLY A 162 0.19 -20.41 -6.23
C GLY A 162 1.41 -19.62 -5.76
N VAL A 163 1.44 -18.28 -5.91
CA VAL A 163 2.50 -17.42 -5.37
C VAL A 163 2.20 -17.09 -3.91
N ILE A 164 3.16 -17.20 -3.04
CA ILE A 164 3.01 -16.85 -1.62
C ILE A 164 3.08 -15.33 -1.48
N ALA A 165 2.04 -14.71 -0.93
CA ALA A 165 2.06 -13.31 -0.54
C ALA A 165 2.78 -13.14 0.81
N CYS A 166 3.52 -12.02 0.97
CA CYS A 166 4.23 -11.67 2.19
C CYS A 166 3.73 -10.31 2.72
N ALA A 167 2.90 -10.35 3.76
CA ALA A 167 2.42 -9.13 4.42
C ALA A 167 3.58 -8.47 5.22
N LYS A 168 3.75 -7.15 5.07
CA LYS A 168 4.89 -6.42 5.63
C LYS A 168 4.52 -5.00 6.05
N HIS A 169 5.22 -4.39 6.97
CA HIS A 169 6.32 -4.87 7.83
C HIS A 169 5.80 -4.98 9.26
N PHE A 170 5.83 -6.14 9.86
CA PHE A 170 5.41 -6.35 11.24
C PHE A 170 6.52 -5.90 12.17
N ILE A 171 6.41 -4.85 12.95
CA ILE A 171 5.37 -3.88 13.28
C ILE A 171 6.04 -2.59 13.77
N GLY A 172 5.36 -1.42 13.69
CA GLY A 172 5.85 -0.18 14.29
C GLY A 172 6.87 0.58 13.42
N ASN A 173 6.91 0.35 12.09
CA ASN A 173 7.80 1.04 11.14
C ASN A 173 6.99 1.97 10.23
N GLU A 174 6.50 3.08 10.79
CA GLU A 174 5.64 4.06 10.09
C GLU A 174 6.40 5.32 9.65
N GLN A 175 7.75 5.35 9.78
CA GLN A 175 8.65 6.38 9.28
C GLN A 175 9.95 5.77 8.78
N GLU A 176 10.62 6.46 7.86
CA GLU A 176 11.89 6.01 7.28
C GLU A 176 13.12 6.54 8.03
N LYS A 177 12.98 7.69 8.70
CA LYS A 177 14.06 8.28 9.49
C LYS A 177 14.52 7.30 10.57
N TYR A 178 15.80 6.94 10.56
CA TYR A 178 16.44 5.99 11.49
C TYR A 178 15.74 4.64 11.62
N ARG A 179 15.00 4.18 10.61
CA ARG A 179 14.20 2.94 10.68
C ARG A 179 14.98 1.70 11.19
N CYS A 180 16.29 1.62 10.90
CA CYS A 180 17.16 0.53 11.38
C CYS A 180 17.69 0.75 12.81
N ALA A 181 17.51 1.94 13.38
CA ALA A 181 18.03 2.32 14.69
C ALA A 181 16.98 3.04 15.55
N SER A 182 15.70 2.89 15.25
CA SER A 182 14.60 3.46 16.02
C SER A 182 13.98 2.44 16.97
N ASN A 183 13.40 2.96 18.05
CA ASN A 183 12.61 2.20 19.00
C ASN A 183 11.21 2.81 19.11
N SER A 184 10.22 2.11 18.60
CA SER A 184 8.81 2.49 18.67
C SER A 184 8.21 2.09 20.01
N ILE A 185 7.82 3.07 20.82
CA ILE A 185 7.19 2.85 22.13
C ILE A 185 5.67 2.88 21.93
N ILE A 186 5.05 1.70 22.03
CA ILE A 186 3.64 1.50 21.71
C ILE A 186 2.97 0.76 22.87
N ASP A 187 1.88 1.29 23.40
CA ASP A 187 1.09 0.60 24.41
C ASP A 187 0.38 -0.63 23.82
N GLU A 188 0.02 -1.59 24.68
CA GLU A 188 -0.50 -2.89 24.24
C GLU A 188 -1.81 -2.80 23.48
N ARG A 189 -2.76 -1.94 23.91
CA ARG A 189 -4.03 -1.76 23.20
C ARG A 189 -3.82 -1.17 21.81
N THR A 190 -3.05 -0.10 21.71
CA THR A 190 -2.70 0.55 20.45
C THR A 190 -1.99 -0.41 19.51
N LEU A 191 -1.04 -1.20 20.03
CA LEU A 191 -0.34 -2.20 19.24
C LEU A 191 -1.32 -3.22 18.65
N MET A 192 -2.28 -3.70 19.44
CA MET A 192 -3.21 -4.76 19.02
C MET A 192 -4.35 -4.25 18.12
N GLU A 193 -5.00 -3.13 18.47
CA GLU A 193 -6.19 -2.65 17.75
C GLU A 193 -5.87 -1.80 16.50
N LEU A 194 -4.67 -1.19 16.46
CA LEU A 194 -4.30 -0.31 15.36
C LEU A 194 -3.24 -0.96 14.46
N TYR A 195 -2.08 -1.33 15.02
CA TYR A 195 -0.94 -1.78 14.21
C TYR A 195 -0.94 -3.27 13.88
N ALA A 196 -1.46 -4.12 14.76
CA ALA A 196 -1.54 -5.56 14.52
C ALA A 196 -2.84 -5.99 13.81
N GLU A 197 -3.88 -5.18 13.83
CA GLU A 197 -5.18 -5.49 13.20
C GLU A 197 -5.09 -5.80 11.70
N PRO A 198 -4.34 -5.08 10.86
CA PRO A 198 -4.17 -5.46 9.47
C PRO A 198 -3.52 -6.84 9.28
N PHE A 199 -2.59 -7.21 10.16
CA PHE A 199 -1.95 -8.53 10.14
C PHE A 199 -2.91 -9.64 10.59
N TYR A 200 -3.76 -9.35 11.58
CA TYR A 200 -4.83 -10.28 11.97
C TYR A 200 -5.73 -10.60 10.78
N LYS A 201 -6.21 -9.57 10.06
CA LYS A 201 -7.07 -9.76 8.88
C LYS A 201 -6.31 -10.44 7.72
N ALA A 202 -5.04 -10.10 7.49
CA ALA A 202 -4.22 -10.78 6.49
C ALA A 202 -4.09 -12.29 6.77
N ILE A 203 -3.99 -12.68 8.05
CA ILE A 203 -3.95 -14.08 8.48
C ILE A 203 -5.34 -14.72 8.36
N LYS A 204 -6.38 -14.10 8.95
CA LYS A 204 -7.70 -14.73 9.08
C LYS A 204 -8.53 -14.69 7.80
N LYS A 205 -8.49 -13.56 7.08
CA LYS A 205 -9.27 -13.38 5.83
C LYS A 205 -8.44 -13.63 4.58
N GLY A 206 -7.15 -13.23 4.60
CA GLY A 206 -6.24 -13.38 3.47
C GLY A 206 -5.58 -14.76 3.37
N ASP A 207 -5.51 -15.53 4.45
CA ASP A 207 -4.77 -16.80 4.56
C ASP A 207 -3.31 -16.64 4.08
N VAL A 208 -2.67 -15.53 4.50
CA VAL A 208 -1.33 -15.14 4.05
C VAL A 208 -0.28 -16.20 4.41
N GLY A 209 0.60 -16.53 3.46
CA GLY A 209 1.63 -17.56 3.66
C GLY A 209 2.93 -17.06 4.25
N CYS A 210 3.21 -15.75 4.18
CA CYS A 210 4.45 -15.16 4.67
C CYS A 210 4.19 -13.82 5.38
N ILE A 211 4.94 -13.53 6.45
CA ILE A 211 4.98 -12.21 7.10
C ILE A 211 6.44 -11.78 7.23
N MET A 212 6.73 -10.51 6.95
CA MET A 212 8.06 -9.92 7.12
C MET A 212 8.07 -9.05 8.38
N CYS A 213 9.02 -9.31 9.30
CA CYS A 213 9.24 -8.42 10.45
C CYS A 213 10.00 -7.16 10.01
N SER A 214 9.78 -6.06 10.72
CA SER A 214 10.34 -4.75 10.39
C SER A 214 11.77 -4.55 10.92
N TYR A 215 12.40 -3.43 10.52
CA TYR A 215 13.76 -3.06 10.92
C TYR A 215 13.88 -2.60 12.37
N ASN A 216 12.89 -1.86 12.86
CA ASN A 216 12.91 -1.14 14.14
C ASN A 216 12.82 -2.06 15.36
N ALA A 217 13.10 -1.50 16.51
CA ALA A 217 12.70 -2.08 17.79
C ALA A 217 11.27 -1.65 18.16
N VAL A 218 10.59 -2.49 18.94
CA VAL A 218 9.34 -2.16 19.61
C VAL A 218 9.53 -2.42 21.11
N ASN A 219 9.24 -1.39 21.91
CA ASN A 219 9.36 -1.44 23.37
C ASN A 219 10.73 -1.97 23.84
N GLY A 220 11.80 -1.49 23.20
CA GLY A 220 13.18 -1.77 23.58
C GLY A 220 13.80 -3.03 22.94
N VAL A 221 13.05 -3.80 22.13
CA VAL A 221 13.56 -5.04 21.53
C VAL A 221 13.36 -5.02 20.02
N TYR A 222 14.44 -5.20 19.26
CA TYR A 222 14.39 -5.29 17.79
C TYR A 222 13.50 -6.44 17.31
N LEU A 223 12.71 -6.21 16.23
CA LEU A 223 11.69 -7.16 15.82
C LEU A 223 12.24 -8.52 15.44
N PHE A 224 13.43 -8.61 14.85
CA PHE A 224 14.03 -9.90 14.48
C PHE A 224 14.25 -10.86 15.68
N LYS A 225 14.22 -10.36 16.91
CA LYS A 225 14.35 -11.15 18.15
C LYS A 225 13.26 -10.83 19.19
N ASN A 226 12.19 -10.14 18.77
CA ASN A 226 11.10 -9.77 19.66
C ASN A 226 10.09 -10.93 19.79
N LYS A 227 9.63 -11.18 21.02
CA LYS A 227 8.62 -12.21 21.32
C LYS A 227 7.28 -12.00 20.63
N LEU A 228 6.98 -10.77 20.17
CA LEU A 228 5.74 -10.47 19.45
C LEU A 228 5.52 -11.39 18.23
N MET A 229 6.57 -11.91 17.60
CA MET A 229 6.45 -12.87 16.51
C MET A 229 5.80 -14.19 16.96
N ASN A 230 6.18 -14.71 18.13
CA ASN A 230 5.52 -15.88 18.71
C ASN A 230 4.17 -15.49 19.34
N ASP A 231 4.19 -14.56 20.32
CA ASP A 231 3.06 -14.30 21.19
C ASP A 231 1.83 -13.76 20.42
N VAL A 232 2.07 -12.87 19.44
CA VAL A 232 0.99 -12.27 18.65
C VAL A 232 0.72 -13.07 17.38
N LEU A 233 1.72 -13.26 16.51
CA LEU A 233 1.45 -13.86 15.21
C LEU A 233 1.19 -15.37 15.33
N LYS A 234 2.12 -16.14 15.92
CA LYS A 234 2.01 -17.61 15.95
C LYS A 234 0.97 -18.09 16.96
N ASP A 235 0.98 -17.53 18.19
CA ASP A 235 0.13 -18.03 19.28
C ASP A 235 -1.25 -17.40 19.31
N LYS A 236 -1.37 -16.07 19.31
CA LYS A 236 -2.67 -15.40 19.37
C LYS A 236 -3.41 -15.45 18.04
N PHE A 237 -2.76 -15.05 16.95
CA PHE A 237 -3.39 -15.01 15.62
C PHE A 237 -3.38 -16.36 14.91
N LYS A 238 -2.67 -17.38 15.45
CA LYS A 238 -2.57 -18.72 14.87
C LYS A 238 -2.04 -18.70 13.43
N PHE A 239 -0.99 -17.91 13.19
CA PHE A 239 -0.32 -17.86 11.90
C PHE A 239 0.37 -19.19 11.59
N ASN A 240 0.01 -19.82 10.47
CA ASN A 240 0.54 -21.11 10.04
C ASN A 240 1.73 -21.02 9.08
N GLY A 241 1.90 -19.88 8.40
CA GLY A 241 3.00 -19.64 7.48
C GLY A 241 4.33 -19.39 8.16
N PHE A 242 5.30 -18.87 7.45
CA PHE A 242 6.64 -18.55 7.95
C PHE A 242 6.88 -17.03 8.05
N ILE A 243 7.76 -16.65 9.00
CA ILE A 243 8.16 -15.26 9.25
C ILE A 243 9.56 -15.03 8.71
N ILE A 244 9.76 -13.98 7.91
CA ILE A 244 11.08 -13.58 7.40
C ILE A 244 11.52 -12.26 8.04
N SER A 245 12.84 -12.03 8.12
CA SER A 245 13.36 -10.70 8.40
C SER A 245 13.18 -9.79 7.20
N ASP A 246 13.14 -8.48 7.42
CA ASP A 246 13.48 -7.56 6.37
C ASP A 246 14.96 -7.71 5.97
N TRP A 247 15.35 -7.14 4.80
CA TRP A 247 16.69 -7.29 4.25
C TRP A 247 17.72 -6.63 5.16
N PHE A 248 18.67 -7.44 5.65
CA PHE A 248 19.72 -7.03 6.58
C PHE A 248 19.22 -6.59 7.97
N ALA A 249 17.97 -6.89 8.33
CA ALA A 249 17.37 -6.48 9.61
C ALA A 249 17.74 -7.37 10.79
N VAL A 250 18.58 -8.39 10.61
CA VAL A 250 19.14 -9.21 11.71
C VAL A 250 20.50 -8.64 12.08
N TYR A 251 20.58 -7.91 13.18
CA TYR A 251 21.77 -7.13 13.56
C TYR A 251 22.76 -7.88 14.43
N ASP A 252 22.34 -8.97 15.08
CA ASP A 252 23.19 -9.84 15.88
C ASP A 252 22.90 -11.32 15.61
N ASP A 253 23.73 -12.21 16.11
CA ASP A 253 23.59 -13.66 15.97
C ASP A 253 22.99 -14.33 17.21
N SER A 254 22.20 -13.58 17.99
CA SER A 254 21.51 -14.11 19.16
C SER A 254 20.59 -15.29 18.80
N PRO A 255 20.61 -16.39 19.61
CA PRO A 255 19.66 -17.48 19.47
C PRO A 255 18.20 -17.04 19.67
N ASP A 256 17.98 -15.88 20.31
CA ASP A 256 16.65 -15.31 20.55
C ASP A 256 15.88 -15.05 19.26
N SER A 257 16.56 -14.77 18.15
CA SER A 257 15.89 -14.58 16.86
C SER A 257 15.04 -15.81 16.47
N ILE A 258 15.62 -16.99 16.55
CA ILE A 258 14.94 -18.26 16.25
C ILE A 258 13.98 -18.63 17.39
N ASN A 259 14.42 -18.52 18.64
CA ASN A 259 13.61 -18.87 19.80
C ASN A 259 12.33 -18.03 19.90
N ASN A 260 12.37 -16.75 19.48
CA ASN A 260 11.25 -15.82 19.48
C ASN A 260 10.46 -15.78 18.17
N GLY A 261 10.77 -16.67 17.21
CA GLY A 261 9.85 -16.96 16.12
C GLY A 261 10.25 -16.53 14.73
N LEU A 262 11.44 -15.97 14.52
CA LEU A 262 11.94 -15.70 13.17
C LEU A 262 12.28 -17.02 12.47
N ASP A 263 11.69 -17.24 11.29
CA ASP A 263 11.89 -18.47 10.54
C ASP A 263 12.99 -18.34 9.47
N ILE A 264 13.12 -17.18 8.82
CA ILE A 264 14.11 -16.98 7.75
C ILE A 264 14.83 -15.63 7.90
N ASN A 265 16.15 -15.65 7.88
CA ASN A 265 17.00 -14.46 7.82
C ASN A 265 17.31 -14.09 6.37
N MET A 266 16.94 -12.87 5.95
CA MET A 266 17.13 -12.37 4.58
C MET A 266 18.08 -11.16 4.53
N PRO A 267 18.85 -10.99 3.46
CA PRO A 267 19.07 -11.88 2.33
C PRO A 267 20.09 -13.00 2.62
N GLY A 268 20.57 -13.16 3.88
CA GLY A 268 21.48 -14.19 4.30
C GLY A 268 22.97 -13.86 4.07
N THR A 269 23.82 -14.87 4.07
CA THR A 269 25.22 -14.82 4.50
C THR A 269 26.28 -14.44 3.47
N LYS A 270 26.02 -14.11 2.22
CA LYS A 270 27.10 -14.04 1.21
C LYS A 270 27.14 -12.78 0.33
N SER A 271 26.66 -11.66 0.78
CA SER A 271 26.84 -10.41 0.04
C SER A 271 27.94 -9.56 0.63
N LYS A 272 29.18 -9.77 0.21
CA LYS A 272 30.14 -8.69 0.20
C LYS A 272 29.74 -7.75 -0.95
N ILE A 273 28.85 -6.82 -0.69
CA ILE A 273 28.60 -5.72 -1.60
C ILE A 273 29.44 -4.56 -1.08
N PRO A 274 30.58 -4.22 -1.70
CA PRO A 274 31.35 -3.03 -1.33
C PRO A 274 30.62 -1.83 -1.91
N ILE A 275 29.62 -1.30 -1.18
CA ILE A 275 28.85 -0.16 -1.64
C ILE A 275 28.65 0.78 -0.48
N VAL A 276 29.21 1.97 -0.68
CA VAL A 276 29.02 3.16 0.15
C VAL A 276 29.51 2.97 1.58
N GLY A 277 30.81 3.20 1.79
CA GLY A 277 31.41 3.28 3.13
C GLY A 277 31.40 1.94 3.88
N ASP A 278 31.56 1.98 5.18
CA ASP A 278 31.64 0.82 6.04
C ASP A 278 30.30 0.10 6.33
N LEU A 279 29.44 -0.01 5.36
CA LEU A 279 28.26 -0.91 5.41
C LEU A 279 28.72 -2.37 5.37
N TRP A 280 29.35 -2.80 6.45
CA TRP A 280 29.75 -4.18 6.70
C TRP A 280 28.52 -4.98 7.18
N PHE A 281 27.79 -5.57 6.24
CA PHE A 281 26.84 -6.62 6.60
C PHE A 281 27.64 -7.83 7.09
N ASN A 282 27.41 -8.22 8.32
CA ASN A 282 28.09 -9.36 8.90
C ASN A 282 27.55 -10.66 8.28
N PRO A 283 28.33 -11.32 7.37
CA PRO A 283 27.83 -12.47 6.63
C PRO A 283 27.71 -13.74 7.47
N SER A 284 28.03 -13.68 8.76
CA SER A 284 28.11 -14.86 9.63
C SER A 284 26.92 -15.03 10.57
N LEU A 285 25.92 -14.11 10.54
CA LEU A 285 24.90 -14.03 11.59
C LEU A 285 24.14 -15.32 11.87
N TRP A 286 23.99 -16.24 10.97
CA TRP A 286 23.36 -17.53 11.29
C TRP A 286 24.31 -18.73 11.08
N SER A 287 25.59 -18.49 10.87
CA SER A 287 26.60 -19.57 10.79
C SER A 287 26.80 -20.34 12.10
N LYS A 288 26.45 -19.71 13.24
CA LYS A 288 26.55 -20.31 14.56
C LYS A 288 25.34 -21.17 14.95
N VAL A 289 24.25 -21.16 14.18
CA VAL A 289 23.04 -21.93 14.52
C VAL A 289 23.32 -23.41 14.76
N PRO A 290 24.15 -24.12 13.97
CA PRO A 290 24.49 -25.50 14.28
C PRO A 290 25.12 -25.66 15.66
N LYS A 291 26.00 -24.72 16.06
CA LYS A 291 26.63 -24.75 17.37
C LYS A 291 25.63 -24.45 18.50
N TYR A 292 24.69 -23.52 18.28
CA TYR A 292 23.63 -23.22 19.27
C TYR A 292 22.73 -24.43 19.54
N VAL A 293 22.49 -25.25 18.50
CA VAL A 293 21.77 -26.51 18.68
C VAL A 293 22.61 -27.51 19.48
N GLU A 294 23.90 -27.66 19.15
CA GLU A 294 24.84 -28.53 19.90
C GLU A 294 24.98 -28.10 21.38
N ASP A 295 25.03 -26.79 21.64
CA ASP A 295 25.15 -26.21 22.99
C ASP A 295 23.79 -26.17 23.75
N GLY A 296 22.68 -26.59 23.15
CA GLY A 296 21.35 -26.59 23.74
C GLY A 296 20.72 -25.20 23.90
N LEU A 297 21.26 -24.15 23.24
CA LEU A 297 20.71 -22.79 23.25
C LEU A 297 19.51 -22.65 22.34
N ILE A 298 19.40 -23.51 21.32
CA ILE A 298 18.24 -23.66 20.43
C ILE A 298 17.85 -25.13 20.43
N ALA A 299 16.62 -25.43 20.81
CA ALA A 299 16.11 -26.79 20.76
C ALA A 299 15.98 -27.26 19.28
N GLU A 300 16.32 -28.54 19.04
CA GLU A 300 16.20 -29.12 17.69
C GLU A 300 14.77 -29.07 17.17
N GLU A 301 13.79 -29.15 18.05
CA GLU A 301 12.36 -29.03 17.75
C GLU A 301 12.03 -27.67 17.12
N LYS A 302 12.73 -26.59 17.51
CA LYS A 302 12.55 -25.26 16.89
C LYS A 302 13.03 -25.24 15.43
N ILE A 303 14.14 -25.91 15.13
CA ILE A 303 14.63 -26.07 13.75
C ILE A 303 13.63 -26.90 12.93
N ASN A 304 13.08 -27.96 13.54
CA ASN A 304 12.06 -28.80 12.89
C ASN A 304 10.78 -28.04 12.62
N ASP A 305 10.26 -27.27 13.59
CA ASP A 305 9.06 -26.42 13.43
C ASP A 305 9.27 -25.38 12.31
N THR A 306 10.38 -24.69 12.30
CA THR A 306 10.72 -23.71 11.26
C THR A 306 10.77 -24.34 9.87
N ALA A 307 11.48 -25.46 9.72
CA ALA A 307 11.53 -26.18 8.44
C ALA A 307 10.15 -26.68 8.01
N GLU A 308 9.34 -27.18 8.95
CA GLU A 308 7.95 -27.60 8.67
C GLU A 308 7.09 -26.43 8.21
N ARG A 309 7.17 -25.25 8.85
CA ARG A 309 6.45 -24.03 8.42
C ARG A 309 6.78 -23.63 7.00
N ILE A 310 8.08 -23.59 6.66
CA ILE A 310 8.54 -23.22 5.31
C ILE A 310 7.99 -24.21 4.28
N ILE A 311 8.21 -25.51 4.48
CA ILE A 311 7.83 -26.54 3.51
C ILE A 311 6.32 -26.73 3.44
N SER A 312 5.60 -26.65 4.56
CA SER A 312 4.13 -26.72 4.56
C SER A 312 3.51 -25.56 3.78
N THR A 313 4.06 -24.35 3.89
CA THR A 313 3.61 -23.20 3.11
C THR A 313 3.82 -23.41 1.62
N MET A 314 4.99 -23.98 1.23
CA MET A 314 5.26 -24.34 -0.17
C MET A 314 4.26 -25.39 -0.71
N TYR A 315 3.89 -26.39 0.11
CA TYR A 315 2.85 -27.37 -0.26
C TYR A 315 1.47 -26.74 -0.31
N LYS A 316 1.10 -25.90 0.66
CA LYS A 316 -0.17 -25.20 0.73
C LYS A 316 -0.48 -24.47 -0.59
N PHE A 317 0.54 -23.80 -1.14
CA PHE A 317 0.42 -23.03 -2.38
C PHE A 317 0.93 -23.75 -3.62
N SER A 318 0.99 -25.10 -3.57
CA SER A 318 1.32 -25.97 -4.72
C SER A 318 2.70 -25.74 -5.35
N GLN A 319 3.66 -25.17 -4.61
CA GLN A 319 4.95 -24.75 -5.16
C GLN A 319 6.01 -25.86 -5.20
N ILE A 320 5.84 -26.92 -4.44
CA ILE A 320 6.76 -28.08 -4.48
C ILE A 320 6.54 -28.89 -5.76
N ASP A 321 5.29 -29.06 -6.17
CA ASP A 321 4.90 -29.96 -7.26
C ASP A 321 4.80 -29.25 -8.61
N TYR A 322 4.50 -27.92 -8.62
CA TYR A 322 4.13 -27.18 -9.82
C TYR A 322 4.74 -25.77 -9.83
N PHE A 323 5.98 -25.64 -10.29
CA PHE A 323 6.59 -24.35 -10.54
C PHE A 323 6.89 -24.14 -12.03
N PRO A 324 6.73 -22.92 -12.61
CA PRO A 324 6.85 -22.73 -14.05
C PRO A 324 8.27 -23.00 -14.54
N LYS A 325 8.38 -23.53 -15.75
CA LYS A 325 9.65 -23.78 -16.40
C LYS A 325 10.35 -22.46 -16.74
N LYS A 326 11.68 -22.43 -16.68
CA LYS A 326 12.53 -21.26 -16.94
C LYS A 326 12.31 -20.61 -18.32
N GLU A 327 11.86 -21.36 -19.31
CA GLU A 327 11.56 -20.87 -20.66
C GLU A 327 10.47 -19.80 -20.70
N PHE A 328 9.58 -19.73 -19.71
CA PHE A 328 8.53 -18.73 -19.62
C PHE A 328 9.00 -17.41 -18.99
N TYR A 329 10.17 -17.37 -18.33
CA TYR A 329 10.61 -16.20 -17.56
C TYR A 329 10.97 -14.98 -18.42
N SER A 330 11.08 -15.10 -19.74
CA SER A 330 11.46 -14.02 -20.67
C SER A 330 10.29 -13.50 -21.51
N GLN A 331 9.08 -14.00 -21.31
CA GLN A 331 7.90 -13.56 -22.03
C GLN A 331 7.29 -12.30 -21.37
N SER A 332 6.70 -11.44 -22.20
CA SER A 332 5.94 -10.30 -21.68
C SER A 332 4.55 -10.76 -21.24
N TYR A 333 4.16 -10.31 -20.04
CA TYR A 333 2.84 -10.56 -19.45
C TYR A 333 1.93 -9.34 -19.50
N ILE A 334 2.36 -8.28 -20.19
CA ILE A 334 1.55 -7.12 -20.50
C ILE A 334 0.65 -7.47 -21.68
N THR A 335 -0.63 -7.69 -21.41
CA THR A 335 -1.66 -8.05 -22.37
C THR A 335 -2.72 -6.95 -22.45
N GLU A 336 -3.56 -6.97 -23.50
CA GLU A 336 -4.68 -6.03 -23.59
C GLU A 336 -5.64 -6.11 -22.41
N ASN A 337 -5.84 -7.32 -21.84
CA ASN A 337 -6.67 -7.47 -20.64
C ASN A 337 -6.03 -6.84 -19.41
N THR A 338 -4.71 -7.01 -19.21
CA THR A 338 -4.01 -6.40 -18.06
C THR A 338 -3.91 -4.88 -18.22
N LYS A 339 -3.74 -4.36 -19.45
CA LYS A 339 -3.81 -2.91 -19.72
C LYS A 339 -5.18 -2.33 -19.37
N LYS A 340 -6.26 -2.98 -19.83
CA LYS A 340 -7.63 -2.55 -19.51
C LYS A 340 -7.91 -2.57 -17.99
N LEU A 341 -7.45 -3.61 -17.29
CA LEU A 341 -7.61 -3.69 -15.83
C LEU A 341 -6.78 -2.61 -15.13
N ASN A 342 -5.55 -2.35 -15.58
CA ASN A 342 -4.67 -1.32 -15.03
C ASN A 342 -5.31 0.08 -15.23
N ARG A 343 -5.78 0.40 -16.45
CA ARG A 343 -6.51 1.64 -16.76
C ARG A 343 -7.76 1.79 -15.90
N LYS A 344 -8.54 0.71 -15.72
CA LYS A 344 -9.71 0.72 -14.85
C LYS A 344 -9.33 1.03 -13.40
N ALA A 345 -8.28 0.39 -12.88
CA ALA A 345 -7.79 0.63 -11.53
C ALA A 345 -7.28 2.06 -11.36
N ALA A 346 -6.56 2.59 -12.36
CA ALA A 346 -6.11 3.98 -12.40
C ALA A 346 -7.30 4.95 -12.41
N ALA A 347 -8.31 4.73 -13.25
CA ALA A 347 -9.49 5.59 -13.30
C ALA A 347 -10.30 5.57 -12.00
N GLU A 348 -10.63 4.37 -11.46
CA GLU A 348 -11.40 4.25 -10.21
C GLU A 348 -10.66 4.79 -8.98
N SER A 349 -9.33 4.94 -9.03
CA SER A 349 -8.53 5.50 -7.92
C SER A 349 -8.47 7.02 -7.90
N ASN A 350 -8.86 7.70 -8.97
CA ASN A 350 -8.91 9.16 -9.00
C ASN A 350 -10.04 9.69 -8.11
N ILE A 351 -9.74 10.67 -7.28
CA ILE A 351 -10.66 11.23 -6.29
C ILE A 351 -11.02 12.66 -6.69
N LEU A 352 -12.27 12.90 -7.01
CA LEU A 352 -12.77 14.25 -7.27
C LEU A 352 -12.99 14.98 -5.94
N LEU A 353 -12.14 15.95 -5.62
CA LEU A 353 -12.21 16.73 -4.37
C LEU A 353 -13.03 18.01 -4.50
N LYS A 354 -13.11 18.59 -5.69
CA LYS A 354 -13.83 19.83 -5.95
C LYS A 354 -14.35 19.87 -7.38
N ASN A 355 -15.58 20.37 -7.59
CA ASN A 355 -16.19 20.53 -8.90
C ASN A 355 -17.22 21.69 -8.89
N GLU A 356 -16.73 22.94 -8.83
CA GLU A 356 -17.57 24.13 -8.87
C GLU A 356 -18.06 24.40 -10.29
N ASP A 357 -19.29 24.91 -10.40
CA ASP A 357 -19.96 25.23 -11.67
C ASP A 357 -20.04 24.05 -12.66
N ASN A 358 -19.87 22.81 -12.19
CA ASN A 358 -19.76 21.61 -13.02
C ASN A 358 -18.71 21.78 -14.12
N ILE A 359 -17.51 22.31 -13.77
CA ILE A 359 -16.39 22.47 -14.70
C ILE A 359 -15.94 21.12 -15.29
N LEU A 360 -16.24 20.04 -14.60
CA LEU A 360 -16.05 18.65 -15.03
C LEU A 360 -17.41 17.92 -15.04
N PRO A 361 -17.61 16.93 -15.93
CA PRO A 361 -16.70 16.52 -16.99
C PRO A 361 -16.63 17.52 -18.13
N ILE A 362 -15.53 17.49 -18.89
CA ILE A 362 -15.36 18.27 -20.14
C ILE A 362 -16.24 17.64 -21.21
N ASP A 363 -17.29 18.34 -21.64
CA ASP A 363 -18.24 17.83 -22.64
C ASP A 363 -17.74 18.12 -24.05
N LEU A 364 -17.01 17.15 -24.63
CA LEU A 364 -16.46 17.25 -25.98
C LEU A 364 -17.55 17.42 -27.06
N LYS A 365 -18.75 16.83 -26.88
CA LYS A 365 -19.86 16.94 -27.83
C LYS A 365 -20.42 18.34 -27.83
N LYS A 366 -20.60 18.96 -26.68
CA LYS A 366 -21.05 20.34 -26.55
C LYS A 366 -20.04 21.29 -27.17
N ILE A 367 -18.73 21.12 -26.89
CA ILE A 367 -17.66 21.93 -27.47
C ILE A 367 -17.68 21.83 -29.00
N GLU A 368 -17.86 20.64 -29.57
CA GLU A 368 -17.93 20.43 -31.01
C GLU A 368 -19.17 21.14 -31.65
N GLN A 369 -20.33 21.04 -30.99
CA GLN A 369 -21.58 21.65 -31.44
C GLN A 369 -21.53 23.20 -31.46
N GLU A 370 -20.82 23.81 -30.51
CA GLU A 370 -20.64 25.25 -30.42
C GLU A 370 -19.81 25.80 -31.61
N ASN A 371 -19.08 24.94 -32.31
CA ASN A 371 -18.26 25.26 -33.49
C ASN A 371 -17.34 26.48 -33.32
N LYS A 372 -16.91 26.71 -32.09
CA LYS A 372 -15.93 27.72 -31.70
C LYS A 372 -14.61 27.05 -31.34
N LYS A 373 -13.52 27.75 -31.56
CA LYS A 373 -12.23 27.31 -31.11
C LYS A 373 -12.22 27.26 -29.56
N TYR A 374 -11.90 26.10 -29.00
CA TYR A 374 -11.83 25.88 -27.56
C TYR A 374 -10.37 25.54 -27.17
N LYS A 375 -9.78 26.37 -26.33
CA LYS A 375 -8.39 26.26 -25.95
C LYS A 375 -8.25 25.63 -24.54
N ILE A 376 -7.50 24.55 -24.45
CA ILE A 376 -7.18 23.91 -23.21
C ILE A 376 -5.68 24.05 -22.96
N ALA A 377 -5.27 24.77 -21.90
CA ALA A 377 -3.89 24.79 -21.44
C ALA A 377 -3.62 23.56 -20.56
N ILE A 378 -2.48 22.90 -20.78
CA ILE A 378 -1.99 21.78 -19.98
C ILE A 378 -0.64 22.20 -19.41
N LEU A 379 -0.61 22.49 -18.12
CA LEU A 379 0.51 23.11 -17.42
C LEU A 379 1.04 22.20 -16.30
N GLY A 380 2.29 22.45 -15.93
CA GLY A 380 2.93 21.77 -14.81
C GLY A 380 3.76 20.55 -15.22
N ILE A 381 4.82 20.33 -14.47
CA ILE A 381 5.84 19.32 -14.78
C ILE A 381 5.28 17.88 -14.82
N ASP A 382 4.26 17.61 -14.02
CA ASP A 382 3.66 16.27 -13.95
C ASP A 382 2.70 15.98 -15.12
N ALA A 383 2.54 16.91 -16.06
CA ALA A 383 1.71 16.69 -17.24
C ALA A 383 2.34 15.73 -18.27
N VAL A 384 3.67 15.60 -18.31
CA VAL A 384 4.42 14.90 -19.35
C VAL A 384 5.50 13.99 -18.78
N LYS A 385 5.93 13.00 -19.59
CA LYS A 385 7.06 12.10 -19.24
C LYS A 385 8.35 12.88 -19.03
N GLY A 386 9.10 12.51 -18.02
CA GLY A 386 10.47 12.96 -17.79
C GLY A 386 11.52 12.13 -18.53
N GLU A 387 12.77 12.62 -18.57
CA GLU A 387 13.89 11.96 -19.24
C GLU A 387 14.29 10.61 -18.60
N PHE A 388 14.02 10.44 -17.29
CA PHE A 388 14.39 9.23 -16.52
C PHE A 388 13.36 8.11 -16.59
N TYR A 389 12.36 8.25 -17.42
CA TYR A 389 11.27 7.32 -17.51
C TYR A 389 11.71 5.96 -18.09
N GLY A 390 11.38 4.86 -17.39
CA GLY A 390 11.65 3.50 -17.86
C GLY A 390 13.09 3.01 -17.73
N GLN A 391 13.99 3.80 -17.14
CA GLN A 391 15.31 3.30 -16.79
C GLN A 391 15.20 2.33 -15.62
N GLU A 392 15.75 1.12 -15.79
CA GLU A 392 15.89 0.22 -14.65
C GLU A 392 16.72 0.91 -13.57
N PRO A 393 16.33 0.82 -12.30
CA PRO A 393 17.24 1.10 -11.23
C PRO A 393 18.39 0.09 -11.37
N ASN A 394 19.46 0.48 -12.07
CA ASN A 394 20.70 -0.25 -11.99
C ASN A 394 21.24 -0.02 -10.57
N PHE A 395 22.16 -0.86 -10.15
CA PHE A 395 22.74 -0.80 -8.81
C PHE A 395 23.35 0.58 -8.47
N ILE A 396 23.77 1.33 -9.48
CA ILE A 396 24.31 2.69 -9.36
C ILE A 396 23.18 3.69 -9.03
N ASN A 397 22.00 3.58 -9.65
CA ASN A 397 20.84 4.43 -9.38
C ASN A 397 20.18 4.11 -8.01
N PHE A 398 20.47 2.94 -7.47
CA PHE A 398 20.10 2.58 -6.10
C PHE A 398 20.84 3.42 -5.03
N ILE A 399 22.00 3.98 -5.39
CA ILE A 399 22.88 4.69 -4.44
C ILE A 399 23.01 6.19 -4.79
N ILE A 400 22.85 6.57 -6.06
CA ILE A 400 22.96 7.97 -6.49
C ILE A 400 21.67 8.70 -6.17
N PRO A 401 21.73 9.87 -5.49
CA PRO A 401 20.56 10.70 -5.26
C PRO A 401 19.84 10.98 -6.58
N ILE A 402 18.53 10.80 -6.60
CA ILE A 402 17.69 11.28 -7.69
C ILE A 402 17.72 12.80 -7.60
N LYS A 403 18.53 13.43 -8.46
CA LYS A 403 18.79 14.88 -8.39
C LYS A 403 17.57 15.71 -8.77
N SER A 404 16.70 15.19 -9.63
CA SER A 404 15.45 15.83 -10.01
C SER A 404 14.43 14.78 -10.39
N VAL A 405 13.18 15.00 -10.02
CA VAL A 405 12.03 14.22 -10.48
C VAL A 405 11.37 15.05 -11.57
N ASP A 406 11.93 14.97 -12.77
CA ASP A 406 11.42 15.70 -13.92
C ASP A 406 10.36 14.87 -14.62
N GLY A 407 9.14 15.40 -14.70
CA GLY A 407 8.01 14.80 -15.40
C GLY A 407 7.07 13.99 -14.52
N HIS A 408 6.13 13.32 -15.18
CA HIS A 408 5.02 12.60 -14.56
C HIS A 408 5.48 11.48 -13.62
N ILE A 409 4.95 11.48 -12.40
CA ILE A 409 5.19 10.42 -11.42
C ILE A 409 3.98 9.49 -11.32
N ALA A 410 4.20 8.21 -11.51
CA ALA A 410 3.15 7.18 -11.41
C ALA A 410 3.45 6.11 -10.35
N ASN A 411 4.58 6.25 -9.65
CA ASN A 411 5.06 5.34 -8.61
C ASN A 411 5.87 6.11 -7.57
N GLY A 412 5.95 5.60 -6.34
CA GLY A 412 6.91 6.08 -5.35
C GLY A 412 8.28 5.42 -5.52
N TYR A 413 9.29 5.89 -4.78
CA TYR A 413 10.67 5.41 -4.91
C TYR A 413 11.05 4.43 -3.81
N GLY A 414 11.86 3.42 -4.17
CA GLY A 414 12.36 2.41 -3.25
C GLY A 414 12.15 0.98 -3.74
N SER A 415 12.11 0.03 -2.79
CA SER A 415 11.86 -1.39 -3.08
C SER A 415 10.47 -1.63 -3.69
N GLY A 416 9.50 -0.76 -3.41
CA GLY A 416 8.16 -0.81 -3.99
C GLY A 416 8.04 -0.40 -5.46
N THR A 417 9.12 0.11 -6.08
CA THR A 417 9.11 0.62 -7.46
C THR A 417 9.27 -0.51 -8.48
N THR A 418 8.50 -0.46 -9.56
CA THR A 418 8.65 -1.34 -10.73
C THR A 418 9.13 -0.58 -11.95
N THR A 419 9.74 -1.30 -12.91
CA THR A 419 10.17 -0.74 -14.18
C THR A 419 9.00 -0.67 -15.16
N PHE A 420 8.78 0.49 -15.75
CA PHE A 420 7.76 0.67 -16.77
C PHE A 420 8.26 0.24 -18.15
N LYS A 421 7.52 -0.60 -18.85
CA LYS A 421 7.72 -0.82 -20.29
C LYS A 421 7.25 0.38 -21.10
N TYR A 422 6.15 0.96 -20.69
CA TYR A 422 5.55 2.18 -21.20
C TYR A 422 4.79 2.89 -20.08
N ILE A 423 4.54 4.15 -20.25
CA ILE A 423 3.56 4.90 -19.48
C ILE A 423 2.77 5.78 -20.43
N VAL A 424 1.51 5.91 -20.17
CA VAL A 424 0.69 6.97 -20.74
C VAL A 424 0.68 8.10 -19.72
N ASP A 425 1.34 9.22 -20.06
CA ASP A 425 1.31 10.43 -19.23
C ASP A 425 0.00 11.19 -19.40
N PRO A 426 -0.31 12.16 -18.52
CA PRO A 426 -1.55 12.91 -18.62
C PRO A 426 -1.76 13.64 -19.96
N TYR A 427 -0.70 14.24 -20.53
CA TYR A 427 -0.80 14.91 -21.83
C TYR A 427 -1.14 13.93 -22.96
N GLU A 428 -0.47 12.78 -23.02
CA GLU A 428 -0.76 11.72 -23.99
C GLU A 428 -2.19 11.19 -23.83
N GLY A 429 -2.64 10.96 -22.59
CA GLY A 429 -4.01 10.54 -22.29
C GLY A 429 -5.06 11.54 -22.76
N ILE A 430 -4.85 12.83 -22.53
CA ILE A 430 -5.73 13.92 -22.99
C ILE A 430 -5.69 14.04 -24.50
N LEU A 431 -4.51 14.03 -25.11
CA LEU A 431 -4.34 14.11 -26.57
C LEU A 431 -5.11 13.00 -27.27
N ASN A 432 -5.06 11.77 -26.76
CA ASN A 432 -5.79 10.62 -27.29
C ASN A 432 -7.32 10.84 -27.30
N LYS A 433 -7.85 11.64 -26.38
CA LYS A 433 -9.28 11.97 -26.31
C LYS A 433 -9.68 13.05 -27.32
N VAL A 434 -8.83 14.07 -27.51
CA VAL A 434 -9.23 15.28 -28.28
C VAL A 434 -8.69 15.34 -29.67
N GLN A 435 -7.76 14.48 -30.10
CA GLN A 435 -7.09 14.54 -31.42
C GLN A 435 -8.04 14.53 -32.64
N ASN A 436 -9.24 14.01 -32.47
CA ASN A 436 -10.26 13.97 -33.54
C ASN A 436 -11.17 15.19 -33.56
N TYR A 437 -11.07 16.11 -32.59
CA TYR A 437 -11.89 17.31 -32.47
C TYR A 437 -11.14 18.53 -33.02
N LYS A 438 -11.47 18.96 -34.25
CA LYS A 438 -10.73 20.00 -34.96
C LYS A 438 -10.81 21.39 -34.33
N ASN A 439 -11.81 21.63 -33.52
CA ASN A 439 -12.04 22.90 -32.84
C ASN A 439 -11.39 22.98 -31.47
N ILE A 440 -10.72 21.92 -31.00
CA ILE A 440 -9.98 21.91 -29.74
C ILE A 440 -8.49 22.13 -30.00
N GLU A 441 -7.93 23.12 -29.33
CA GLU A 441 -6.49 23.43 -29.35
C GLU A 441 -5.88 23.10 -27.94
N LEU A 442 -4.89 22.23 -27.93
CA LEU A 442 -4.09 21.97 -26.69
C LEU A 442 -2.87 22.91 -26.70
N ILE A 443 -2.71 23.65 -25.60
CA ILE A 443 -1.54 24.49 -25.30
C ILE A 443 -0.77 23.86 -24.18
N GLN A 444 0.29 23.11 -24.52
CA GLN A 444 1.09 22.41 -23.54
C GLN A 444 2.29 23.25 -23.12
N TYR A 445 2.52 23.35 -21.81
CA TYR A 445 3.75 23.89 -21.22
C TYR A 445 4.01 23.21 -19.88
N ALA A 446 5.03 22.37 -19.83
CA ALA A 446 5.36 21.51 -18.69
C ALA A 446 6.80 21.63 -18.20
N LYS A 447 7.56 22.60 -18.72
CA LYS A 447 8.92 22.86 -18.26
C LYS A 447 8.92 23.85 -17.09
N LEU A 448 8.84 23.34 -15.87
CA LEU A 448 9.26 24.08 -14.69
C LEU A 448 10.65 23.56 -14.33
N ASP A 449 11.68 24.20 -14.85
CA ASP A 449 13.06 23.88 -14.51
C ASP A 449 13.44 24.70 -13.26
N LYS A 450 13.71 24.00 -12.15
CA LYS A 450 14.51 24.43 -11.00
C LYS A 450 14.26 25.86 -10.48
N GLU A 451 13.15 26.11 -9.80
CA GLU A 451 12.92 27.39 -9.08
C GLU A 451 12.91 28.64 -9.98
N ASP A 452 12.83 28.50 -11.30
CA ASP A 452 12.91 29.60 -12.23
C ASP A 452 11.56 30.32 -12.37
N ASN A 453 11.55 31.64 -12.08
CA ASN A 453 10.35 32.46 -12.22
C ASN A 453 9.92 32.63 -13.68
N GLU A 454 10.82 32.52 -14.66
CA GLU A 454 10.50 32.63 -16.08
C GLU A 454 9.53 31.54 -16.53
N ASP A 455 9.66 30.32 -16.02
CA ASP A 455 8.80 29.20 -16.35
C ASP A 455 7.36 29.41 -15.86
N ILE A 456 7.18 29.96 -14.67
CA ILE A 456 5.86 30.33 -14.14
C ILE A 456 5.25 31.48 -14.96
N GLU A 457 6.02 32.47 -15.33
CA GLU A 457 5.55 33.62 -16.15
C GLU A 457 5.09 33.16 -17.53
N THR A 458 5.84 32.25 -18.17
CA THR A 458 5.41 31.64 -19.45
C THR A 458 4.12 30.84 -19.30
N SER A 459 3.96 30.09 -18.21
CA SER A 459 2.71 29.36 -17.92
C SER A 459 1.53 30.31 -17.74
N VAL A 460 1.73 31.42 -17.04
CA VAL A 460 0.71 32.46 -16.85
C VAL A 460 0.32 33.08 -18.21
N GLU A 461 1.28 33.43 -19.06
CA GLU A 461 1.02 34.01 -20.38
C GLU A 461 0.21 33.06 -21.28
N LYS A 462 0.62 31.78 -21.31
CA LYS A 462 -0.06 30.75 -22.12
C LYS A 462 -1.48 30.43 -21.63
N SER A 463 -1.81 30.71 -20.37
CA SER A 463 -3.12 30.41 -19.79
C SER A 463 -4.16 31.51 -19.91
N LYS A 464 -3.76 32.77 -20.21
CA LYS A 464 -4.64 33.96 -20.19
C LYS A 464 -5.88 33.81 -21.08
N ASP A 465 -5.68 33.35 -22.30
CA ASP A 465 -6.73 33.28 -23.33
C ASP A 465 -7.27 31.84 -23.52
N CYS A 466 -7.12 30.98 -22.52
CA CYS A 466 -7.62 29.61 -22.54
C CYS A 466 -9.02 29.53 -21.93
N ASP A 467 -9.86 28.70 -22.51
CA ASP A 467 -11.22 28.43 -22.01
C ASP A 467 -11.17 27.56 -20.77
N LEU A 468 -10.13 26.68 -20.66
CA LEU A 468 -9.87 25.79 -19.54
C LEU A 468 -8.37 25.64 -19.31
N VAL A 469 -7.97 25.58 -18.05
CA VAL A 469 -6.58 25.32 -17.65
C VAL A 469 -6.52 24.07 -16.77
N LEU A 470 -5.74 23.07 -17.18
CA LEU A 470 -5.43 21.87 -16.42
C LEU A 470 -4.01 22.00 -15.88
N ILE A 471 -3.85 22.01 -14.55
CA ILE A 471 -2.53 22.13 -13.90
C ILE A 471 -2.20 20.80 -13.21
N PHE A 472 -1.09 20.18 -13.61
CA PHE A 472 -0.61 18.94 -13.06
C PHE A 472 0.57 19.20 -12.11
N VAL A 473 0.36 18.89 -10.84
CA VAL A 473 1.32 19.12 -9.75
C VAL A 473 1.64 17.85 -9.00
N GLN A 474 2.79 17.79 -8.38
CA GLN A 474 3.28 16.57 -7.77
C GLN A 474 3.92 16.79 -6.40
N SER A 475 3.92 15.72 -5.61
CA SER A 475 4.79 15.52 -4.46
C SER A 475 5.28 14.08 -4.47
N ILE A 476 6.43 13.82 -3.86
CA ILE A 476 7.05 12.50 -3.92
C ILE A 476 7.62 12.10 -2.57
N SER A 477 7.69 10.79 -2.34
CA SER A 477 8.38 10.19 -1.21
C SER A 477 8.97 8.83 -1.60
N GLY A 478 9.71 8.22 -0.71
CA GLY A 478 10.34 6.94 -0.99
C GLY A 478 10.83 6.23 0.25
N GLU A 479 11.57 5.18 0.03
CA GLU A 479 12.23 4.40 1.07
C GLU A 479 13.49 5.11 1.58
N GLY A 480 13.85 4.93 2.86
CA GLY A 480 14.84 5.69 3.60
C GLY A 480 16.25 5.78 3.02
N TYR A 481 16.63 4.90 2.10
CA TYR A 481 17.91 5.01 1.38
C TYR A 481 17.83 5.90 0.12
N MET A 482 16.64 6.35 -0.26
CA MET A 482 16.44 7.20 -1.44
C MET A 482 16.50 8.67 -1.05
N LYS A 483 17.47 9.40 -1.59
CA LYS A 483 17.54 10.85 -1.43
C LYS A 483 16.68 11.55 -2.48
N ILE A 484 15.65 12.24 -2.02
CA ILE A 484 14.72 13.01 -2.85
C ILE A 484 14.85 14.48 -2.43
N GLY A 485 15.40 15.30 -3.30
CA GLY A 485 15.77 16.67 -2.92
C GLY A 485 16.74 16.68 -1.73
N ASN A 486 16.32 17.28 -0.62
CA ASN A 486 17.12 17.37 0.60
C ASN A 486 16.66 16.40 1.72
N SER A 487 15.74 15.47 1.43
CA SER A 487 15.22 14.48 2.39
C SER A 487 15.58 13.07 1.96
N PHE A 488 15.69 12.16 2.94
CA PHE A 488 15.82 10.73 2.71
C PHE A 488 14.50 10.04 3.06
N GLY A 489 13.82 9.51 2.05
CA GLY A 489 12.57 8.77 2.18
C GLY A 489 11.38 9.63 2.59
N ASP A 490 11.34 10.05 3.85
CA ASP A 490 10.28 10.87 4.41
C ASP A 490 10.25 12.28 3.80
N ARG A 491 9.05 12.84 3.58
CA ARG A 491 8.88 14.20 3.06
C ARG A 491 9.21 15.22 4.13
N LYS A 492 9.94 16.26 3.74
CA LYS A 492 10.27 17.39 4.62
C LYS A 492 9.02 18.10 5.16
N ASP A 493 8.02 18.26 4.29
CA ASP A 493 6.77 18.95 4.55
C ASP A 493 5.67 18.45 3.59
N LEU A 494 4.53 19.12 3.55
CA LEU A 494 3.42 18.80 2.65
C LEU A 494 3.40 19.65 1.37
N SER A 495 4.48 20.35 1.05
CA SER A 495 4.54 21.22 -0.13
C SER A 495 4.56 20.40 -1.42
N LEU A 496 4.00 21.03 -2.46
CA LEU A 496 4.13 20.56 -3.83
C LEU A 496 5.55 20.84 -4.34
N LEU A 497 6.08 19.93 -5.11
CA LEU A 497 7.39 20.11 -5.75
C LEU A 497 7.35 21.17 -6.86
N HIS A 498 8.52 21.66 -7.27
CA HIS A 498 8.71 22.56 -8.41
C HIS A 498 7.84 23.83 -8.35
N ASN A 499 7.70 24.41 -7.15
CA ASN A 499 6.85 25.60 -6.94
C ASN A 499 5.38 25.44 -7.37
N GLY A 500 4.82 24.21 -7.25
CA GLY A 500 3.47 23.91 -7.71
C GLY A 500 2.39 24.84 -7.13
N GLU A 501 2.46 25.17 -5.83
CA GLU A 501 1.53 26.13 -5.21
C GLU A 501 1.62 27.52 -5.86
N LYS A 502 2.83 28.02 -6.13
CA LYS A 502 3.07 29.32 -6.75
C LYS A 502 2.56 29.33 -8.20
N LEU A 503 2.71 28.22 -8.94
CA LEU A 503 2.15 28.07 -10.29
C LEU A 503 0.63 28.21 -10.24
N ILE A 504 -0.05 27.46 -9.36
CA ILE A 504 -1.51 27.50 -9.20
C ILE A 504 -1.96 28.93 -8.85
N GLU A 505 -1.30 29.58 -7.89
CA GLU A 505 -1.63 30.94 -7.46
C GLU A 505 -1.53 31.94 -8.60
N LYS A 506 -0.40 31.95 -9.32
CA LYS A 506 -0.13 32.91 -10.39
C LYS A 506 -1.06 32.71 -11.60
N VAL A 507 -1.34 31.46 -11.97
CA VAL A 507 -2.31 31.15 -13.04
C VAL A 507 -3.73 31.56 -12.61
N SER A 508 -4.09 31.40 -11.34
CA SER A 508 -5.40 31.78 -10.81
C SER A 508 -5.68 33.29 -10.82
N ASP A 509 -4.61 34.12 -10.90
CA ASP A 509 -4.74 35.57 -11.02
C ASP A 509 -5.27 35.98 -12.41
N VAL A 510 -4.99 35.18 -13.46
CA VAL A 510 -5.31 35.50 -14.85
C VAL A 510 -6.42 34.62 -15.46
N ASN A 511 -6.66 33.44 -14.97
CA ASN A 511 -7.73 32.53 -15.43
C ASN A 511 -8.50 31.98 -14.22
N LYS A 512 -9.83 31.82 -14.36
CA LYS A 512 -10.68 31.28 -13.28
C LYS A 512 -11.18 29.86 -13.55
N ASN A 513 -11.06 29.38 -14.78
CA ASN A 513 -11.48 28.04 -15.16
C ASN A 513 -10.31 27.06 -15.03
N ILE A 514 -9.96 26.75 -13.80
CA ILE A 514 -8.80 25.92 -13.49
C ILE A 514 -9.25 24.62 -12.82
N VAL A 515 -8.69 23.50 -13.31
CA VAL A 515 -8.70 22.21 -12.65
C VAL A 515 -7.28 21.81 -12.29
N VAL A 516 -7.03 21.53 -11.02
CA VAL A 516 -5.74 21.05 -10.54
C VAL A 516 -5.78 19.54 -10.33
N ILE A 517 -4.80 18.83 -10.88
CA ILE A 517 -4.61 17.40 -10.72
C ILE A 517 -3.35 17.20 -9.87
N ILE A 518 -3.49 16.48 -8.75
CA ILE A 518 -2.44 16.28 -7.75
C ILE A 518 -1.97 14.84 -7.83
N ASN A 519 -0.72 14.62 -8.20
CA ASN A 519 -0.08 13.32 -8.10
C ASN A 519 0.88 13.30 -6.90
N ALA A 520 0.47 12.60 -5.84
CA ALA A 520 1.17 12.62 -4.58
C ALA A 520 0.99 11.31 -3.78
N PRO A 521 1.97 10.94 -2.93
CA PRO A 521 1.93 9.73 -2.11
C PRO A 521 1.03 9.86 -0.86
N GLY A 522 0.41 11.01 -0.64
CA GLY A 522 -0.40 11.33 0.52
C GLY A 522 -0.77 12.81 0.57
N PRO A 523 -1.22 13.36 1.72
CA PRO A 523 -1.66 14.75 1.87
C PRO A 523 -0.66 15.77 1.35
N VAL A 524 -1.17 16.87 0.82
CA VAL A 524 -0.39 18.04 0.40
C VAL A 524 -1.03 19.33 0.93
N ASN A 525 -0.28 20.43 0.95
CA ASN A 525 -0.82 21.74 1.27
C ASN A 525 -1.87 22.17 0.25
N MET A 526 -3.01 22.66 0.74
CA MET A 526 -4.17 23.01 -0.10
C MET A 526 -4.72 24.42 0.17
N ASP A 527 -3.90 25.35 0.64
CA ASP A 527 -4.33 26.72 0.95
C ASP A 527 -4.86 27.45 -0.30
N TRP A 528 -4.38 27.07 -1.48
CA TRP A 528 -4.81 27.54 -2.79
C TRP A 528 -6.17 27.01 -3.26
N ARG A 529 -6.77 26.00 -2.60
CA ARG A 529 -7.97 25.28 -3.07
C ARG A 529 -9.17 26.15 -3.41
N ASN A 530 -9.30 27.31 -2.76
CA ASN A 530 -10.41 28.24 -3.03
C ASN A 530 -10.22 29.11 -4.27
N LYS A 531 -9.02 29.09 -4.90
CA LYS A 531 -8.71 29.86 -6.09
C LYS A 531 -9.03 29.14 -7.40
N VAL A 532 -9.41 27.85 -7.35
CA VAL A 532 -9.63 26.98 -8.51
C VAL A 532 -11.01 26.34 -8.46
N LYS A 533 -11.59 25.97 -9.60
CA LYS A 533 -12.94 25.41 -9.71
C LYS A 533 -12.97 23.88 -9.59
N GLY A 534 -11.92 23.19 -10.01
CA GLY A 534 -11.84 21.74 -9.96
C GLY A 534 -10.55 21.25 -9.29
N ILE A 535 -10.64 20.15 -8.53
CA ILE A 535 -9.49 19.49 -7.92
C ILE A 535 -9.69 17.98 -8.01
N ILE A 536 -8.71 17.29 -8.58
CA ILE A 536 -8.63 15.82 -8.60
C ILE A 536 -7.35 15.37 -7.88
N PHE A 537 -7.48 14.45 -6.94
CA PHE A 537 -6.33 13.75 -6.36
C PHE A 537 -6.11 12.47 -7.15
N GLY A 538 -5.07 12.46 -8.00
CA GLY A 538 -4.72 11.34 -8.87
C GLY A 538 -3.82 10.31 -8.20
N GLY A 539 -3.07 10.72 -7.17
CA GLY A 539 -2.12 9.85 -6.46
C GLY A 539 -0.99 9.34 -7.37
N LEU A 540 -0.65 8.05 -7.25
CA LEU A 540 0.40 7.39 -8.03
C LEU A 540 -0.20 6.16 -8.72
N ALA A 541 -0.83 6.39 -9.89
CA ALA A 541 -1.79 5.45 -10.48
C ALA A 541 -1.20 4.47 -11.52
N GLY A 542 0.13 4.26 -11.52
CA GLY A 542 0.79 3.26 -12.37
C GLY A 542 0.88 3.64 -13.85
N GLN A 543 1.18 2.67 -14.69
CA GLN A 543 1.51 2.91 -16.11
C GLN A 543 0.36 3.45 -16.98
N GLU A 544 -0.88 3.33 -16.53
CA GLU A 544 -2.09 3.80 -17.23
C GLU A 544 -2.67 5.09 -16.60
N SER A 545 -1.90 5.77 -15.76
CA SER A 545 -2.33 6.97 -15.02
C SER A 545 -2.90 8.05 -15.92
N GLY A 546 -2.25 8.37 -17.05
CA GLY A 546 -2.73 9.39 -18.00
C GLY A 546 -4.04 9.01 -18.68
N ASN A 547 -4.21 7.73 -19.04
CA ASN A 547 -5.51 7.25 -19.56
C ASN A 547 -6.59 7.31 -18.48
N GLY A 548 -6.25 6.89 -17.25
CA GLY A 548 -7.19 6.90 -16.11
C GLY A 548 -7.69 8.31 -15.80
N ILE A 549 -6.80 9.29 -15.74
CA ILE A 549 -7.21 10.68 -15.48
C ILE A 549 -8.00 11.28 -16.65
N ALA A 550 -7.63 10.97 -17.91
CA ALA A 550 -8.37 11.43 -19.07
C ALA A 550 -9.80 10.86 -19.08
N ASP A 551 -10.00 9.61 -18.70
CA ASP A 551 -11.34 9.01 -18.59
C ASP A 551 -12.24 9.76 -17.59
N ILE A 552 -11.67 10.25 -16.49
CA ILE A 552 -12.37 11.09 -15.51
C ILE A 552 -12.63 12.48 -16.10
N LEU A 553 -11.61 13.17 -16.61
CA LEU A 553 -11.74 14.53 -17.11
C LEU A 553 -12.83 14.68 -18.18
N PHE A 554 -12.96 13.68 -19.06
CA PHE A 554 -13.93 13.68 -20.16
C PHE A 554 -15.21 12.89 -19.88
N GLY A 555 -15.41 12.40 -18.66
CA GLY A 555 -16.64 11.75 -18.22
C GLY A 555 -16.92 10.36 -18.81
N GLU A 556 -15.92 9.70 -19.39
CA GLU A 556 -16.06 8.29 -19.78
C GLU A 556 -16.16 7.36 -18.56
N VAL A 557 -15.54 7.76 -17.44
CA VAL A 557 -15.70 7.14 -16.15
C VAL A 557 -16.16 8.19 -15.15
N ASN A 558 -17.24 7.92 -14.44
CA ASN A 558 -17.69 8.78 -13.35
C ASN A 558 -16.75 8.57 -12.14
N PRO A 559 -16.17 9.66 -11.57
CA PRO A 559 -15.31 9.54 -10.38
C PRO A 559 -16.01 8.78 -9.26
N SER A 560 -15.30 7.84 -8.67
CA SER A 560 -15.81 7.01 -7.59
C SER A 560 -14.72 6.61 -6.59
N GLY A 561 -13.57 7.29 -6.65
CA GLY A 561 -12.50 7.20 -5.67
C GLY A 561 -12.82 8.03 -4.43
N HIS A 562 -12.33 7.56 -3.28
CA HIS A 562 -12.48 8.22 -1.98
C HIS A 562 -11.15 8.27 -1.25
N LEU A 563 -10.93 9.29 -0.41
CA LEU A 563 -9.69 9.44 0.36
C LEU A 563 -9.52 8.33 1.40
N PRO A 564 -8.43 7.54 1.35
CA PRO A 564 -8.10 6.56 2.39
C PRO A 564 -7.33 7.18 3.58
N PHE A 565 -7.27 8.51 3.65
CA PHE A 565 -6.65 9.31 4.69
C PHE A 565 -7.33 10.68 4.77
N VAL A 566 -7.21 11.37 5.88
CA VAL A 566 -7.63 12.78 6.00
C VAL A 566 -6.61 13.70 5.33
N ILE A 567 -7.07 14.82 4.78
CA ILE A 567 -6.20 15.93 4.38
C ILE A 567 -6.41 17.09 5.34
N GLY A 568 -5.41 17.38 6.16
CA GLY A 568 -5.36 18.50 7.10
C GLY A 568 -4.10 19.33 6.90
N LYS A 569 -3.93 20.38 7.69
CA LYS A 569 -2.66 21.08 7.81
C LYS A 569 -1.69 20.24 8.63
N ARG A 570 -0.37 20.38 8.36
CA ARG A 570 0.64 19.56 9.04
C ARG A 570 0.54 19.62 10.56
N GLU A 571 0.32 20.80 11.13
CA GLU A 571 0.22 21.04 12.57
C GLU A 571 -1.04 20.44 13.23
N GLN A 572 -2.02 19.99 12.45
CA GLN A 572 -3.23 19.36 12.95
C GLN A 572 -3.06 17.86 13.22
N TYR A 573 -2.01 17.22 12.70
CA TYR A 573 -1.79 15.79 12.91
C TYR A 573 -1.15 15.49 14.26
N PRO A 574 -1.45 14.33 14.88
CA PRO A 574 -0.94 13.98 16.22
C PRO A 574 0.56 13.66 16.25
N ALA A 575 1.09 13.23 15.12
CA ALA A 575 2.47 12.78 14.99
C ALA A 575 3.18 13.47 13.84
N ASP A 576 4.45 13.76 14.04
CA ASP A 576 5.32 14.40 13.05
C ASP A 576 6.74 13.83 13.14
N ILE A 577 7.44 13.80 12.03
CA ILE A 577 8.86 13.42 11.97
C ILE A 577 9.69 14.69 12.08
N LYS A 578 10.39 14.84 13.21
CA LYS A 578 11.23 16.01 13.48
C LYS A 578 12.61 15.87 12.82
N ASP A 579 13.27 16.98 12.54
CA ASP A 579 14.67 17.06 12.11
C ASP A 579 15.03 16.15 10.92
N ILE A 580 14.10 16.03 9.96
CA ILE A 580 14.30 15.19 8.74
C ILE A 580 15.54 15.66 7.96
N GLN A 581 15.87 16.94 7.99
CA GLN A 581 16.99 17.52 7.23
C GLN A 581 18.36 17.15 7.81
N GLU A 582 18.43 16.82 9.10
CA GLU A 582 19.67 16.45 9.80
C GLU A 582 19.98 14.96 9.67
N TYR A 583 19.04 14.19 9.05
CA TYR A 583 19.22 12.77 8.86
C TYR A 583 20.27 12.48 7.79
N ASP A 584 21.40 11.92 8.20
CA ASP A 584 22.43 11.38 7.31
C ASP A 584 22.31 9.85 7.26
N ILE A 585 21.97 9.30 6.08
CA ILE A 585 21.91 7.86 5.89
C ILE A 585 23.24 7.17 6.15
N LEU A 586 24.36 7.88 5.94
CA LEU A 586 25.70 7.35 6.23
C LEU A 586 25.95 7.20 7.73
N SER A 587 25.24 7.99 8.56
CA SER A 587 25.28 7.86 10.02
C SER A 587 24.48 6.66 10.56
N THR A 588 23.69 6.00 9.69
CA THR A 588 22.98 4.74 10.00
C THR A 588 23.79 3.50 9.66
N ASN A 589 25.02 3.66 9.18
CA ASN A 589 25.95 2.54 9.04
C ASN A 589 26.32 2.01 10.43
N LEU A 590 25.47 1.12 10.89
CA LEU A 590 25.64 0.47 12.19
C LEU A 590 26.81 -0.52 12.06
N SER A 591 27.96 -0.15 12.59
CA SER A 591 28.93 -1.16 13.00
C SER A 591 28.20 -2.12 13.96
N SER A 592 28.55 -3.40 13.93
CA SER A 592 27.85 -4.43 14.73
C SER A 592 27.83 -4.15 16.24
N SER A 593 28.61 -3.20 16.74
CA SER A 593 28.64 -2.74 18.13
C SER A 593 27.79 -1.48 18.39
N GLU A 594 27.57 -0.63 17.36
CA GLU A 594 26.76 0.60 17.46
C GLU A 594 25.29 0.38 17.09
N ALA A 595 24.97 -0.76 16.45
CA ALA A 595 23.61 -1.15 16.07
C ALA A 595 22.66 -1.38 17.27
N LEU A 596 23.18 -1.42 18.48
CA LEU A 596 22.38 -1.68 19.67
C LEU A 596 21.96 -0.41 20.42
N GLU A 597 22.44 0.78 20.03
CA GLU A 597 21.98 2.05 20.57
C GLU A 597 20.90 2.66 19.66
N PHE A 598 19.73 2.92 20.25
CA PHE A 598 18.67 3.59 19.50
C PHE A 598 19.03 5.04 19.23
N LYS A 599 19.05 5.43 17.96
CA LYS A 599 19.28 6.82 17.53
C LYS A 599 18.01 7.67 17.58
N ASP A 600 16.85 7.00 17.59
CA ASP A 600 15.55 7.66 17.70
C ASP A 600 14.61 6.83 18.58
N VAL A 601 13.90 7.48 19.48
CA VAL A 601 12.85 6.88 20.29
C VAL A 601 11.54 7.54 19.87
N VAL A 602 10.70 6.77 19.19
CA VAL A 602 9.44 7.24 18.62
C VAL A 602 8.30 6.84 19.54
N ASN A 603 7.78 7.81 20.28
CA ASN A 603 6.62 7.58 21.15
C ASN A 603 5.33 7.63 20.34
N TYR A 604 4.46 6.66 20.58
CA TYR A 604 3.12 6.57 19.98
C TYR A 604 2.07 7.07 21.00
N ASP A 605 2.30 8.28 21.52
CA ASP A 605 1.52 8.85 22.62
C ASP A 605 0.07 9.18 22.21
N GLU A 606 -0.20 9.29 20.91
CA GLU A 606 -1.54 9.46 20.37
C GLU A 606 -2.44 8.23 20.57
N GLY A 607 -1.86 7.06 20.84
CA GLY A 607 -2.59 5.80 21.03
C GLY A 607 -3.39 5.41 19.79
N LEU A 608 -4.69 5.10 19.97
CA LEU A 608 -5.59 4.74 18.86
C LEU A 608 -5.93 5.91 17.93
N PHE A 609 -5.52 7.13 18.27
CA PHE A 609 -5.99 8.33 17.61
C PHE A 609 -5.01 8.81 16.53
N ILE A 610 -5.04 8.17 15.37
CA ILE A 610 -4.42 8.66 14.14
C ILE A 610 -5.49 9.07 13.14
N GLY A 611 -5.13 9.87 12.14
CA GLY A 611 -6.00 10.25 11.04
C GLY A 611 -7.36 10.76 11.52
N GLN A 612 -8.44 10.24 10.93
CA GLN A 612 -9.82 10.66 11.26
C GLN A 612 -10.15 10.57 12.76
N TYR A 613 -9.62 9.57 13.48
CA TYR A 613 -9.93 9.39 14.91
C TYR A 613 -9.32 10.52 15.76
N TRP A 614 -8.19 11.07 15.34
CA TRP A 614 -7.59 12.23 15.98
C TRP A 614 -8.40 13.50 15.76
N PHE A 615 -8.81 13.77 14.51
CA PHE A 615 -9.64 14.93 14.18
C PHE A 615 -10.98 14.87 14.91
N ASP A 616 -11.62 13.70 14.98
CA ASP A 616 -12.84 13.48 15.78
C ASP A 616 -12.60 13.76 17.28
N LYS A 617 -11.51 13.25 17.87
CA LYS A 617 -11.15 13.46 19.28
C LYS A 617 -10.92 14.94 19.60
N LYS A 618 -10.27 15.66 18.70
CA LYS A 618 -9.96 17.09 18.87
C LYS A 618 -11.14 18.00 18.52
N ASN A 619 -12.18 17.44 17.91
CA ASN A 619 -13.28 18.20 17.31
C ASN A 619 -12.76 19.25 16.31
N GLU A 620 -11.73 18.87 15.55
CA GLU A 620 -11.13 19.68 14.49
C GLU A 620 -11.68 19.26 13.13
N ILE A 621 -11.87 20.22 12.24
CA ILE A 621 -12.34 19.97 10.88
C ILE A 621 -11.13 19.89 9.97
N PRO A 622 -10.85 18.75 9.31
CA PRO A 622 -9.81 18.66 8.30
C PRO A 622 -10.22 19.43 7.04
N ILE A 623 -9.27 19.62 6.11
CA ILE A 623 -9.56 20.17 4.78
C ILE A 623 -10.47 19.21 4.01
N TYR A 624 -10.19 17.91 4.06
CA TYR A 624 -11.03 16.83 3.55
C TYR A 624 -11.01 15.63 4.52
N HIS A 625 -12.19 15.12 4.79
CA HIS A 625 -12.39 13.97 5.69
C HIS A 625 -11.94 12.65 5.05
N PHE A 626 -11.63 11.65 5.85
CA PHE A 626 -11.47 10.27 5.39
C PHE A 626 -12.75 9.80 4.68
N GLY A 627 -12.61 9.10 3.58
CA GLY A 627 -13.74 8.66 2.77
C GLY A 627 -14.35 9.75 1.90
N TYR A 628 -13.85 10.98 1.91
CA TYR A 628 -14.36 12.04 1.04
C TYR A 628 -14.03 11.78 -0.42
N GLY A 629 -15.01 11.99 -1.30
CA GLY A 629 -14.87 11.91 -2.75
C GLY A 629 -16.21 12.28 -3.41
N LEU A 630 -16.16 13.15 -4.43
CA LEU A 630 -17.31 13.58 -5.21
C LEU A 630 -17.54 12.67 -6.40
N SER A 631 -18.76 12.73 -6.93
CA SER A 631 -19.18 12.06 -8.14
C SER A 631 -19.87 13.07 -9.09
N TYR A 632 -19.93 12.80 -10.39
CA TYR A 632 -20.76 13.56 -11.35
C TYR A 632 -22.26 13.30 -11.16
N THR A 633 -22.64 12.30 -10.34
CA THR A 633 -24.02 12.01 -9.96
C THR A 633 -24.24 12.19 -8.46
N LYS A 634 -25.47 11.99 -8.00
CA LYS A 634 -25.84 12.12 -6.58
C LYS A 634 -26.52 10.85 -6.10
N PHE A 635 -26.21 10.44 -4.89
CA PHE A 635 -26.79 9.29 -4.23
C PHE A 635 -27.51 9.67 -2.95
N VAL A 636 -28.63 9.00 -2.66
CA VAL A 636 -29.39 9.14 -1.42
C VAL A 636 -29.50 7.80 -0.74
N PHE A 637 -29.20 7.78 0.56
CA PHE A 637 -29.30 6.63 1.44
C PHE A 637 -30.61 6.69 2.21
N SER A 638 -31.26 5.53 2.38
CA SER A 638 -32.54 5.43 3.11
C SER A 638 -32.75 4.04 3.73
N ASP A 639 -33.79 3.92 4.56
CA ASP A 639 -34.37 2.67 5.06
C ASP A 639 -33.37 1.78 5.85
N LEU A 640 -32.53 2.38 6.70
CA LEU A 640 -31.62 1.61 7.56
C LEU A 640 -32.41 0.71 8.50
N LYS A 641 -32.03 -0.55 8.55
CA LYS A 641 -32.50 -1.57 9.51
C LYS A 641 -31.33 -2.42 9.94
N CYS A 642 -31.04 -2.41 11.24
CA CYS A 642 -30.00 -3.20 11.85
C CYS A 642 -30.58 -4.42 12.57
N ASN A 643 -29.91 -5.54 12.46
CA ASN A 643 -30.26 -6.77 13.18
C ASN A 643 -28.99 -7.38 13.79
N PHE A 644 -29.07 -7.73 15.08
CA PHE A 644 -27.99 -8.44 15.75
C PHE A 644 -28.35 -9.92 15.92
N ASN A 645 -27.57 -10.80 15.28
CA ASN A 645 -27.70 -12.24 15.45
C ASN A 645 -26.83 -12.69 16.63
N LYS A 646 -27.46 -13.07 17.75
CA LYS A 646 -26.79 -13.50 18.98
C LYS A 646 -25.99 -14.80 18.83
N GLU A 647 -26.48 -15.75 18.02
CA GLU A 647 -25.82 -17.06 17.81
C GLU A 647 -24.53 -16.90 17.01
N LEU A 648 -24.59 -16.12 15.93
CA LEU A 648 -23.44 -15.85 15.06
C LEU A 648 -22.59 -14.69 15.56
N LYS A 649 -23.07 -13.92 16.54
CA LYS A 649 -22.47 -12.68 17.04
C LYS A 649 -22.14 -11.70 15.89
N GLN A 650 -23.10 -11.51 15.01
CA GLN A 650 -22.98 -10.67 13.82
C GLN A 650 -24.03 -9.57 13.84
N LEU A 651 -23.64 -8.38 13.42
CA LEU A 651 -24.52 -7.25 13.18
C LEU A 651 -24.68 -7.08 11.66
N GLU A 652 -25.91 -7.14 11.18
CA GLU A 652 -26.27 -6.87 9.78
C GLU A 652 -26.97 -5.51 9.69
N ALA A 653 -26.46 -4.60 8.87
CA ALA A 653 -27.08 -3.32 8.54
C ALA A 653 -27.58 -3.37 7.10
N LYS A 654 -28.93 -3.35 6.92
CA LYS A 654 -29.60 -3.26 5.61
C LYS A 654 -30.08 -1.85 5.37
N PHE A 655 -29.88 -1.36 4.14
CA PHE A 655 -30.27 -0.01 3.72
C PHE A 655 -30.49 0.03 2.22
N LYS A 656 -30.98 1.18 1.72
CA LYS A 656 -31.14 1.40 0.28
C LYS A 656 -30.29 2.56 -0.19
N ILE A 657 -29.77 2.45 -1.41
CA ILE A 657 -29.10 3.54 -2.12
C ILE A 657 -29.87 3.82 -3.40
N LYS A 658 -30.15 5.10 -3.69
CA LYS A 658 -30.75 5.56 -4.93
C LYS A 658 -29.80 6.52 -5.64
N ASN A 659 -29.56 6.30 -6.93
CA ASN A 659 -28.93 7.28 -7.80
C ASN A 659 -30.00 8.27 -8.27
N ILE A 660 -29.86 9.53 -7.88
CA ILE A 660 -30.83 10.62 -8.21
C ILE A 660 -30.26 11.64 -9.20
N GLY A 661 -29.07 11.40 -9.74
CA GLY A 661 -28.44 12.30 -10.70
C GLY A 661 -28.51 11.75 -12.14
N ASN A 662 -27.69 12.32 -13.02
CA ASN A 662 -27.78 12.12 -14.46
C ASN A 662 -26.69 11.22 -15.05
N TYR A 663 -25.86 10.62 -14.21
CA TYR A 663 -24.80 9.69 -14.62
C TYR A 663 -24.94 8.36 -13.86
N GLU A 664 -24.64 7.25 -14.50
CA GLU A 664 -24.36 6.01 -13.78
C GLU A 664 -23.08 6.18 -12.96
N GLY A 665 -22.94 5.50 -11.82
CA GLY A 665 -21.75 5.68 -11.00
C GLY A 665 -21.61 4.72 -9.83
N GLY A 666 -20.40 4.72 -9.30
CA GLY A 666 -20.05 4.00 -8.08
C GLY A 666 -20.16 4.91 -6.85
N VAL A 667 -20.64 4.33 -5.75
CA VAL A 667 -20.68 4.98 -4.43
C VAL A 667 -20.19 4.00 -3.37
N VAL A 668 -19.44 4.52 -2.40
CA VAL A 668 -19.01 3.75 -1.24
C VAL A 668 -19.96 4.04 -0.07
N ALA A 669 -20.50 2.99 0.52
CA ALA A 669 -21.23 3.06 1.78
C ALA A 669 -20.26 2.68 2.91
N PHE A 670 -20.07 3.60 3.86
CA PHE A 670 -19.29 3.37 5.07
C PHE A 670 -20.21 3.03 6.24
N LEU A 671 -19.83 2.03 7.04
CA LEU A 671 -20.46 1.70 8.30
C LEU A 671 -19.51 2.01 9.45
N TYR A 672 -19.92 2.96 10.28
CA TYR A 672 -19.22 3.30 11.52
C TYR A 672 -20.01 2.79 12.72
N LEU A 673 -19.29 2.44 13.79
CA LEU A 673 -19.87 2.05 15.07
C LEU A 673 -19.37 2.95 16.20
N THR A 674 -20.29 3.40 17.06
CA THR A 674 -19.96 3.77 18.43
C THR A 674 -20.16 2.56 19.32
N PHE A 675 -19.13 2.19 20.05
CA PHE A 675 -19.16 1.08 21.00
C PHE A 675 -19.82 1.48 22.32
N PRO A 676 -20.45 0.55 23.05
CA PRO A 676 -21.00 0.82 24.38
C PRO A 676 -19.89 0.85 25.44
N LEU A 677 -18.90 1.72 25.26
CA LEU A 677 -17.75 1.89 26.16
C LEU A 677 -17.74 3.31 26.72
N GLU A 678 -17.53 3.43 28.04
CA GLU A 678 -17.28 4.71 28.72
C GLU A 678 -15.75 4.89 28.86
N ASP A 679 -15.02 5.01 27.73
CA ASP A 679 -13.57 5.11 27.70
C ASP A 679 -13.13 6.24 26.76
N GLU A 680 -12.63 7.33 27.31
CA GLU A 680 -12.11 8.48 26.55
C GLU A 680 -10.87 8.13 25.70
N LYS A 681 -10.23 6.99 25.98
CA LYS A 681 -9.12 6.46 25.20
C LYS A 681 -9.57 5.62 24.01
N TYR A 682 -10.89 5.48 23.78
CA TYR A 682 -11.45 4.80 22.64
C TYR A 682 -12.07 5.79 21.64
N PRO A 683 -11.91 5.60 20.33
CA PRO A 683 -12.48 6.51 19.34
C PRO A 683 -14.02 6.55 19.41
N ILE A 684 -14.58 7.74 19.28
CA ILE A 684 -16.05 7.96 19.35
C ILE A 684 -16.78 7.12 18.31
N ARG A 685 -16.20 7.01 17.12
CA ARG A 685 -16.72 6.23 15.99
C ARG A 685 -15.58 5.50 15.31
N VAL A 686 -15.75 4.21 15.05
CA VAL A 686 -14.76 3.39 14.35
C VAL A 686 -15.35 2.80 13.09
N LEU A 687 -14.62 2.81 12.00
CA LEU A 687 -14.99 2.16 10.75
C LEU A 687 -14.96 0.65 10.96
N LYS A 688 -16.09 -0.03 10.73
CA LYS A 688 -16.25 -1.48 10.87
C LYS A 688 -16.94 -2.13 9.68
N GLY A 689 -17.23 -1.34 8.64
CA GLY A 689 -17.75 -1.86 7.38
C GLY A 689 -17.65 -0.84 6.25
N PHE A 690 -17.49 -1.32 5.05
CA PHE A 690 -17.69 -0.55 3.82
C PHE A 690 -18.00 -1.50 2.67
N ASP A 691 -18.71 -0.98 1.66
CA ASP A 691 -18.83 -1.67 0.37
C ASP A 691 -19.06 -0.66 -0.75
N LYS A 692 -18.65 -1.02 -1.97
CA LYS A 692 -18.83 -0.18 -3.16
C LYS A 692 -19.92 -0.72 -4.04
N TYR A 693 -20.90 0.13 -4.33
CA TYR A 693 -22.07 -0.19 -5.14
C TYR A 693 -22.08 0.64 -6.43
N PHE A 694 -22.39 -0.02 -7.54
CA PHE A 694 -22.58 0.64 -8.83
C PHE A 694 -24.06 0.69 -9.14
N LEU A 695 -24.57 1.89 -9.53
CA LEU A 695 -25.97 2.14 -9.80
C LEU A 695 -26.14 2.88 -11.15
N ASN A 696 -27.10 2.41 -11.95
CA ASN A 696 -27.59 3.14 -13.11
C ASN A 696 -28.40 4.37 -12.69
N ILE A 697 -28.69 5.24 -13.65
CA ILE A 697 -29.54 6.43 -13.42
C ILE A 697 -30.93 5.98 -12.92
N ASN A 698 -31.41 6.60 -11.83
CA ASN A 698 -32.66 6.30 -11.15
C ASN A 698 -32.76 4.89 -10.49
N GLU A 699 -31.69 4.09 -10.53
CA GLU A 699 -31.69 2.78 -9.87
C GLU A 699 -31.77 2.95 -8.34
N ILE A 700 -32.58 2.05 -7.72
CA ILE A 700 -32.62 1.85 -6.28
C ILE A 700 -32.04 0.47 -6.01
N LYS A 701 -31.03 0.41 -5.14
CA LYS A 701 -30.35 -0.84 -4.79
C LYS A 701 -30.51 -1.13 -3.30
N GLU A 702 -30.91 -2.35 -2.97
CA GLU A 702 -30.87 -2.88 -1.61
C GLU A 702 -29.43 -3.32 -1.30
N CYS A 703 -28.93 -2.84 -0.17
CA CYS A 703 -27.55 -3.01 0.26
C CYS A 703 -27.52 -3.62 1.66
N SER A 704 -26.45 -4.35 1.97
CA SER A 704 -26.23 -4.93 3.29
C SER A 704 -24.73 -4.92 3.61
N ILE A 705 -24.40 -4.57 4.86
CA ILE A 705 -23.04 -4.69 5.42
C ILE A 705 -23.13 -5.53 6.69
N ILE A 706 -22.29 -6.55 6.78
CA ILE A 706 -22.18 -7.44 7.94
C ILE A 706 -20.93 -7.11 8.71
N VAL A 707 -21.06 -6.95 10.03
CA VAL A 707 -19.96 -6.78 10.99
C VAL A 707 -19.85 -8.05 11.82
N GLU A 708 -18.68 -8.69 11.80
CA GLU A 708 -18.41 -9.95 12.49
C GLU A 708 -18.00 -9.74 13.96
N GLU A 709 -18.04 -10.80 14.78
CA GLU A 709 -17.72 -10.77 16.22
C GLU A 709 -16.39 -10.03 16.53
N HIS A 710 -15.33 -10.32 15.76
CA HIS A 710 -14.05 -9.66 15.97
C HIS A 710 -14.14 -8.14 15.77
N ASP A 711 -14.86 -7.70 14.75
CA ASP A 711 -15.04 -6.29 14.43
C ASP A 711 -16.05 -5.58 15.39
N LEU A 712 -16.84 -6.35 16.15
CA LEU A 712 -17.69 -5.90 17.26
C LEU A 712 -16.96 -5.92 18.62
N SER A 713 -15.67 -6.30 18.64
CA SER A 713 -14.85 -6.44 19.84
C SER A 713 -13.83 -5.33 19.96
N TYR A 714 -13.38 -5.08 21.19
CA TYR A 714 -12.22 -4.23 21.50
C TYR A 714 -11.17 -5.08 22.23
N TYR A 715 -9.93 -4.62 22.24
CA TYR A 715 -8.85 -5.32 22.96
C TYR A 715 -8.83 -4.90 24.43
N ASP A 716 -9.07 -5.87 25.30
CA ASP A 716 -8.99 -5.69 26.73
C ASP A 716 -7.58 -6.07 27.23
N VAL A 717 -6.86 -5.10 27.81
CA VAL A 717 -5.46 -5.26 28.26
C VAL A 717 -5.34 -6.17 29.48
N ASP A 718 -6.36 -6.23 30.33
CA ASP A 718 -6.32 -7.03 31.55
C ASP A 718 -6.44 -8.53 31.23
N SER A 719 -7.40 -8.90 30.41
CA SER A 719 -7.58 -10.28 29.95
C SER A 719 -6.66 -10.64 28.77
N LYS A 720 -6.01 -9.65 28.15
CA LYS A 720 -5.21 -9.78 26.93
C LYS A 720 -5.94 -10.44 25.75
N ASN A 721 -7.24 -10.13 25.61
CA ASN A 721 -8.08 -10.71 24.56
C ASN A 721 -8.99 -9.66 23.92
N TYR A 722 -9.47 -9.99 22.70
CA TYR A 722 -10.57 -9.25 22.11
C TYR A 722 -11.89 -9.65 22.77
N ILE A 723 -12.63 -8.67 23.27
CA ILE A 723 -13.88 -8.89 23.99
C ILE A 723 -14.99 -8.09 23.30
N MET A 724 -16.05 -8.78 22.90
CA MET A 724 -17.28 -8.12 22.48
C MET A 724 -18.04 -7.66 23.74
N PRO A 725 -18.45 -6.39 23.84
CA PRO A 725 -19.31 -5.92 24.92
C PRO A 725 -20.57 -6.81 25.03
N ASN A 726 -20.96 -7.16 26.24
CA ASN A 726 -22.09 -8.06 26.49
C ASN A 726 -23.38 -7.34 26.92
N LYS A 727 -23.33 -6.01 26.99
CA LYS A 727 -24.49 -5.13 27.32
C LYS A 727 -24.31 -3.75 26.71
N GLY A 728 -25.44 -3.04 26.58
CA GLY A 728 -25.49 -1.68 26.06
C GLY A 728 -25.88 -1.62 24.59
N TYR A 729 -25.67 -0.47 23.98
CA TYR A 729 -26.10 -0.18 22.62
C TYR A 729 -24.90 0.16 21.73
N TYR A 730 -24.77 -0.55 20.61
CA TYR A 730 -24.00 0.02 19.49
C TYR A 730 -24.83 1.09 18.80
N THR A 731 -24.19 2.18 18.40
CA THR A 731 -24.80 3.10 17.44
C THR A 731 -24.17 2.88 16.08
N VAL A 732 -24.99 2.50 15.12
CA VAL A 732 -24.61 2.26 13.72
C VAL A 732 -24.83 3.53 12.94
N TYR A 733 -23.85 3.94 12.14
CA TYR A 733 -23.95 5.06 11.20
C TYR A 733 -23.66 4.54 9.80
N ILE A 734 -24.45 4.97 8.82
CA ILE A 734 -24.21 4.67 7.39
C ILE A 734 -24.13 6.00 6.61
N GLY A 735 -23.14 6.13 5.75
CA GLY A 735 -22.99 7.31 4.91
C GLY A 735 -21.84 7.23 3.91
N GLN A 736 -21.42 8.38 3.38
CA GLN A 736 -20.49 8.49 2.26
C GLN A 736 -19.08 8.94 2.64
N SER A 737 -18.85 9.38 3.88
CA SER A 737 -17.51 9.72 4.40
C SER A 737 -17.50 9.63 5.93
N SER A 738 -16.38 9.97 6.58
CA SER A 738 -16.28 10.07 8.03
C SER A 738 -16.87 11.35 8.60
N ASP A 739 -17.19 12.36 7.78
CA ASP A 739 -17.89 13.55 8.26
C ASP A 739 -19.25 13.15 8.81
N ILE A 740 -19.56 13.60 10.04
CA ILE A 740 -20.87 13.30 10.67
C ILE A 740 -22.06 13.78 9.83
N LYS A 741 -21.87 14.82 8.99
CA LYS A 741 -22.90 15.33 8.08
C LYS A 741 -23.20 14.38 6.93
N ASP A 742 -22.22 13.58 6.52
CA ASP A 742 -22.33 12.59 5.45
C ASP A 742 -22.83 11.23 5.97
N LEU A 743 -22.82 11.01 7.30
CA LEU A 743 -23.37 9.83 7.97
C LEU A 743 -24.88 10.02 8.18
N THR A 744 -25.64 9.92 7.08
CA THR A 744 -27.05 10.34 7.03
C THR A 744 -28.03 9.35 7.66
N LEU A 745 -27.63 8.10 7.87
CA LEU A 745 -28.47 7.10 8.51
C LEU A 745 -27.86 6.67 9.84
N THR A 746 -28.71 6.55 10.87
CA THR A 746 -28.28 6.16 12.22
C THR A 746 -29.34 5.26 12.88
N GLU A 747 -28.87 4.18 13.52
CA GLU A 747 -29.72 3.29 14.32
C GLU A 747 -28.96 2.78 15.55
N LYS A 748 -29.66 2.66 16.69
CA LYS A 748 -29.14 2.05 17.92
C LYS A 748 -29.60 0.61 18.01
N ILE A 749 -28.67 -0.30 18.26
CA ILE A 749 -28.95 -1.73 18.40
C ILE A 749 -28.56 -2.22 19.79
N ASN A 750 -29.51 -2.84 20.49
CA ASN A 750 -29.25 -3.50 21.78
C ASN A 750 -28.60 -4.88 21.53
N ILE A 751 -27.58 -5.22 22.31
CA ILE A 751 -26.84 -6.49 22.22
C ILE A 751 -27.14 -7.45 23.40
N GLU A 752 -28.02 -7.03 24.36
CA GLU A 752 -28.46 -7.88 25.46
C GLU A 752 -29.29 -9.10 25.03
#